data_a880de9980af02c96ab4e49e1472d27b
#
_entry.id   a880de9980af02c96ab4e49e1472d27b
#
_cell.length_a   1.000
_cell.length_b   1.000
_cell.length_c   1.000
_cell.angle_alpha   90.00
_cell.angle_beta   90.00
_cell.angle_gamma   90.00
#
_symmetry.space_group_name_H-M   'P 1'
#
loop_
_entity.id
_entity.type
_entity.pdbx_description
1 polymer ?
#
loop_
_entity_poly.entity_id
_entity_poly.type
_entity_poly.pdbx_seq_one_letter_code
_entity_poly.pdbx_strand_id
1 'polypeptide(L)'
;MLHEVLLSLWGCSTSVSEILETDTVNLEKYLHPGERALLKKVLEIVDKCNVIRNFIQEYTASDISRSTDVQGLYIQALCEGMDQALEPFRNEIVDLENVVLNDSYTPLSLILCRVQKYICLFSVLNFIIKEIRTQNIHGCKLLQCLHQNMHIGIPEIKSALEKMIYCVHTVFYKQMTSWLLYGHLEDMYNEFFIKKTSEEQTSLILADNKNNVVESTNTKFNSDMWDYNVQVDMLPSYIRPSLATKILTIGQTIIMFGNDPRQKKDFAIENQTETSIWGDKEYEYFLKLQNLQKEPVFNIIEFERTIDEFKQCITELLWRVAVEEAQLVQQLKLVKDFFLMGRGDLFLEFIRLTAHVLNKPPTNHTSRDINLAFQIALRKMHLNDENAMDSFNFIIPVPTKETEDAEIESTEFTDKEREDPIEKRGWGMIILKYKVIWPLHLLFNPAALNDYNTLFRFLLRVKKTQIDLWNLWSEHMYKKKIDIGVIQLRNNLIFIIDNLQYYLQVDVLESQYTIMETNMKNTRNFEDVQKAHSIFLANVMSQTFLLGSSTERKNPVNKLIKLLLRLCDDFILQASMWEVGNLILTEKEELGTLSDTLESLMSWLTKTLHRVHAQPSGEHLAQLLLRLDFNRWFSRKM
;
A
#
# COMPACT_ATOMS: atom_id res chain seq x y z
N MET A 1 -46.78 6.53 44.74
CA MET A 1 -46.10 5.27 44.35
C MET A 1 -46.14 5.02 42.86
N LEU A 2 -47.31 4.88 42.17
CA LEU A 2 -47.35 4.62 40.72
C LEU A 2 -46.71 5.73 39.91
N HIS A 3 -46.96 6.98 40.24
CA HIS A 3 -46.34 8.12 39.60
C HIS A 3 -44.80 8.14 39.73
N GLU A 4 -44.29 7.78 40.90
CA GLU A 4 -42.85 7.66 41.16
C GLU A 4 -42.20 6.51 40.35
N VAL A 5 -42.95 5.40 40.18
CA VAL A 5 -42.51 4.29 39.32
C VAL A 5 -42.43 4.74 37.84
N LEU A 6 -43.38 5.52 37.39
CA LEU A 6 -43.34 6.11 36.03
C LEU A 6 -42.19 7.10 35.87
N LEU A 7 -41.93 7.94 36.89
CA LEU A 7 -40.77 8.84 36.89
C LEU A 7 -39.43 8.07 36.89
N SER A 8 -39.36 6.95 37.64
CA SER A 8 -38.15 6.11 37.58
C SER A 8 -37.96 5.43 36.22
N LEU A 9 -39.03 5.00 35.54
CA LEU A 9 -39.01 4.52 34.17
C LEU A 9 -38.60 5.63 33.18
N TRP A 10 -38.97 6.89 33.46
CA TRP A 10 -38.53 8.05 32.68
C TRP A 10 -37.06 8.38 32.92
N GLY A 11 -36.43 7.91 33.97
CA GLY A 11 -35.03 8.11 34.35
C GLY A 11 -34.75 9.19 35.35
N CYS A 12 -35.77 9.64 36.05
CA CYS A 12 -35.61 10.50 37.21
C CYS A 12 -35.20 9.66 38.42
N SER A 13 -34.25 10.14 39.23
CA SER A 13 -33.94 9.55 40.52
C SER A 13 -35.15 9.73 41.46
N THR A 14 -35.72 8.64 41.92
CA THR A 14 -36.91 8.67 42.80
C THR A 14 -36.57 8.04 44.14
N SER A 15 -37.29 8.49 45.20
CA SER A 15 -37.16 7.90 46.53
C SER A 15 -37.42 6.38 46.55
N VAL A 16 -38.16 5.84 45.60
CA VAL A 16 -38.46 4.40 45.50
C VAL A 16 -37.22 3.59 45.12
N SER A 17 -36.35 4.11 44.27
CA SER A 17 -35.08 3.43 43.90
C SER A 17 -34.10 3.42 45.06
N GLU A 18 -33.98 4.53 45.79
CA GLU A 18 -33.11 4.68 46.98
C GLU A 18 -33.56 3.82 48.18
N ILE A 19 -34.88 3.73 48.41
CA ILE A 19 -35.45 2.93 49.49
C ILE A 19 -35.28 1.43 49.28
N LEU A 20 -35.29 0.96 48.00
CA LEU A 20 -35.10 -0.45 47.69
C LEU A 20 -33.63 -0.90 47.77
N GLU A 21 -32.68 0.01 47.59
CA GLU A 21 -31.26 -0.25 47.78
C GLU A 21 -30.86 -0.28 49.28
N THR A 22 -31.52 0.53 50.12
CA THR A 22 -31.09 0.74 51.49
C THR A 22 -31.81 -0.13 52.55
N ASP A 23 -33.08 -0.53 52.33
CA ASP A 23 -33.85 -1.23 53.38
C ASP A 23 -34.86 -2.27 52.84
N THR A 24 -34.41 -3.50 52.68
CA THR A 24 -35.31 -4.65 52.45
C THR A 24 -36.28 -4.94 53.58
N VAL A 25 -36.00 -4.46 54.75
CA VAL A 25 -36.76 -4.78 56.01
C VAL A 25 -38.00 -3.87 56.26
N ASN A 26 -37.95 -2.61 55.79
CA ASN A 26 -39.03 -1.66 56.03
C ASN A 26 -40.18 -1.75 54.99
N LEU A 27 -39.94 -2.21 53.81
CA LEU A 27 -40.96 -2.37 52.74
C LEU A 27 -41.88 -3.57 52.99
N GLU A 28 -41.48 -4.54 53.83
CA GLU A 28 -42.31 -5.69 54.20
C GLU A 28 -43.56 -5.31 55.04
N LYS A 29 -43.53 -4.12 55.65
CA LYS A 29 -44.66 -3.65 56.48
C LYS A 29 -45.75 -2.93 55.64
N TYR A 30 -45.48 -2.46 54.46
CA TYR A 30 -46.37 -1.56 53.71
C TYR A 30 -46.91 -2.12 52.43
N LEU A 31 -46.26 -3.16 51.82
CA LEU A 31 -46.61 -3.71 50.48
C LEU A 31 -46.94 -5.20 50.57
N HIS A 32 -48.02 -5.61 49.86
CA HIS A 32 -48.34 -7.02 49.72
C HIS A 32 -47.22 -7.77 48.95
N PRO A 33 -46.86 -9.01 49.33
CA PRO A 33 -45.78 -9.76 48.69
C PRO A 33 -45.92 -9.88 47.16
N GLY A 34 -47.11 -9.95 46.63
CA GLY A 34 -47.39 -9.97 45.18
C GLY A 34 -47.06 -8.64 44.49
N GLU A 35 -47.39 -7.51 45.12
CA GLU A 35 -47.08 -6.17 44.59
C GLU A 35 -45.57 -5.91 44.60
N ARG A 36 -44.89 -6.39 45.64
CA ARG A 36 -43.44 -6.32 45.75
C ARG A 36 -42.75 -7.10 44.61
N ALA A 37 -43.25 -8.31 44.29
CA ALA A 37 -42.73 -9.10 43.20
C ALA A 37 -42.93 -8.40 41.84
N LEU A 38 -44.06 -7.74 41.62
CA LEU A 38 -44.32 -6.95 40.41
C LEU A 38 -43.42 -5.71 40.38
N LEU A 39 -43.25 -4.99 41.48
CA LEU A 39 -42.38 -3.82 41.57
C LEU A 39 -40.93 -4.19 41.23
N LYS A 40 -40.45 -5.31 41.80
CA LYS A 40 -39.08 -5.80 41.51
C LYS A 40 -38.88 -6.05 40.01
N LYS A 41 -39.85 -6.61 39.29
CA LYS A 41 -39.78 -6.82 37.85
C LYS A 41 -39.75 -5.49 37.08
N VAL A 42 -40.51 -4.48 37.54
CA VAL A 42 -40.46 -3.15 36.87
C VAL A 42 -39.10 -2.49 37.10
N LEU A 43 -38.53 -2.61 38.29
CA LEU A 43 -37.21 -2.06 38.60
C LEU A 43 -36.08 -2.72 37.81
N GLU A 44 -36.16 -4.04 37.56
CA GLU A 44 -35.23 -4.71 36.62
C GLU A 44 -35.26 -4.10 35.23
N ILE A 45 -36.45 -3.60 34.79
CA ILE A 45 -36.57 -2.90 33.52
C ILE A 45 -35.96 -1.50 33.59
N VAL A 46 -36.19 -0.79 34.69
CA VAL A 46 -35.60 0.53 34.97
C VAL A 46 -34.07 0.45 34.93
N ASP A 47 -33.48 -0.55 35.62
CA ASP A 47 -32.03 -0.72 35.65
C ASP A 47 -31.45 -0.93 34.23
N LYS A 48 -32.09 -1.77 33.41
CA LYS A 48 -31.70 -1.98 32.06
C LYS A 48 -31.80 -0.71 31.20
N CYS A 49 -32.85 0.09 31.42
CA CYS A 49 -33.04 1.36 30.73
C CYS A 49 -32.01 2.40 31.16
N ASN A 50 -31.68 2.46 32.45
CA ASN A 50 -30.68 3.39 32.97
C ASN A 50 -29.29 3.13 32.45
N VAL A 51 -28.89 1.87 32.24
CA VAL A 51 -27.60 1.53 31.57
C VAL A 51 -27.54 2.15 30.19
N ILE A 52 -28.63 2.07 29.43
CA ILE A 52 -28.67 2.63 28.02
C ILE A 52 -28.60 4.17 28.11
N ARG A 53 -29.37 4.79 29.01
CA ARG A 53 -29.34 6.25 29.17
C ARG A 53 -27.99 6.78 29.63
N ASN A 54 -27.37 6.13 30.61
CA ASN A 54 -26.05 6.51 31.08
C ASN A 54 -25.03 6.41 29.91
N PHE A 55 -25.13 5.39 29.07
CA PHE A 55 -24.29 5.27 27.87
C PHE A 55 -24.54 6.44 26.91
N ILE A 56 -25.79 6.76 26.59
CA ILE A 56 -26.12 7.90 25.71
C ILE A 56 -25.60 9.21 26.31
N GLN A 57 -25.79 9.44 27.60
CA GLN A 57 -25.33 10.65 28.28
C GLN A 57 -23.81 10.77 28.33
N GLU A 58 -23.09 9.66 28.51
CA GLU A 58 -21.63 9.59 28.55
C GLU A 58 -21.01 10.10 27.25
N TYR A 59 -21.62 9.73 26.10
CA TYR A 59 -21.10 10.09 24.77
C TYR A 59 -21.75 11.33 24.15
N THR A 60 -22.88 11.81 24.67
CA THR A 60 -23.55 13.02 24.18
C THR A 60 -23.16 14.27 24.99
N ALA A 61 -22.77 14.10 26.28
CA ALA A 61 -22.33 15.21 27.11
C ALA A 61 -21.00 15.77 26.58
N SER A 62 -21.04 16.94 26.02
CA SER A 62 -19.91 17.72 25.48
C SER A 62 -19.02 18.33 26.57
N ASP A 63 -18.80 17.66 27.66
CA ASP A 63 -17.87 18.11 28.69
C ASP A 63 -16.43 17.96 28.24
N ILE A 64 -15.89 19.09 27.78
CA ILE A 64 -14.52 19.32 27.25
C ILE A 64 -13.40 18.90 28.22
N SER A 65 -13.74 18.50 29.46
CA SER A 65 -12.78 18.23 30.53
C SER A 65 -12.49 16.75 30.80
N ARG A 66 -13.11 15.79 30.10
CA ARG A 66 -12.80 14.37 30.26
C ARG A 66 -12.03 13.82 29.10
N SER A 67 -10.92 13.20 29.43
CA SER A 67 -9.94 12.53 28.59
C SER A 67 -10.48 11.97 27.27
N THR A 68 -9.94 12.45 26.21
CA THR A 68 -10.16 12.42 24.79
C THR A 68 -10.14 11.07 24.06
N ASP A 69 -10.12 9.93 24.73
CA ASP A 69 -9.78 8.66 24.07
C ASP A 69 -10.95 7.92 23.41
N VAL A 70 -12.22 8.37 23.57
CA VAL A 70 -13.38 7.60 23.07
C VAL A 70 -14.47 8.49 22.42
N GLN A 71 -14.15 9.70 21.97
CA GLN A 71 -15.12 10.53 21.25
C GLN A 71 -15.00 10.25 19.75
N GLY A 72 -16.03 9.69 19.12
CA GLY A 72 -16.11 9.43 17.71
C GLY A 72 -17.47 9.78 17.13
N LEU A 73 -17.50 10.16 15.85
CA LEU A 73 -18.76 10.52 15.16
C LEU A 73 -19.69 9.32 15.02
N TYR A 74 -19.14 8.11 14.85
CA TYR A 74 -19.94 6.89 14.71
C TYR A 74 -20.64 6.50 16.01
N ILE A 75 -19.98 6.68 17.17
CA ILE A 75 -20.58 6.41 18.48
C ILE A 75 -21.65 7.45 18.79
N GLN A 76 -21.43 8.73 18.44
CA GLN A 76 -22.45 9.78 18.61
C GLN A 76 -23.69 9.48 17.78
N ALA A 77 -23.52 9.10 16.50
CA ALA A 77 -24.62 8.68 15.64
C ALA A 77 -25.34 7.43 16.15
N LEU A 78 -24.60 6.49 16.76
CA LEU A 78 -25.19 5.33 17.42
C LEU A 78 -26.05 5.74 18.60
N CYS A 79 -25.58 6.65 19.45
CA CYS A 79 -26.33 7.19 20.59
C CYS A 79 -27.62 7.90 20.13
N GLU A 80 -27.56 8.69 19.04
CA GLU A 80 -28.72 9.30 18.43
C GLU A 80 -29.73 8.23 17.94
N GLY A 81 -29.23 7.19 17.26
CA GLY A 81 -30.06 6.07 16.82
C GLY A 81 -30.69 5.30 17.99
N MET A 82 -29.97 5.10 19.10
CA MET A 82 -30.51 4.51 20.33
C MET A 82 -31.60 5.40 20.94
N ASP A 83 -31.39 6.71 20.94
CA ASP A 83 -32.39 7.67 21.44
C ASP A 83 -33.68 7.62 20.64
N GLN A 84 -33.58 7.59 19.32
CA GLN A 84 -34.73 7.40 18.41
C GLN A 84 -35.40 6.03 18.58
N ALA A 85 -34.64 4.97 18.90
CA ALA A 85 -35.19 3.65 19.17
C ALA A 85 -35.96 3.58 20.48
N LEU A 86 -35.62 4.44 21.47
CA LEU A 86 -36.33 4.59 22.74
C LEU A 86 -37.59 5.46 22.68
N GLU A 87 -37.80 6.20 21.61
CA GLU A 87 -38.95 7.10 21.46
C GLU A 87 -40.33 6.40 21.64
N PRO A 88 -40.60 5.22 21.04
CA PRO A 88 -41.85 4.50 21.26
C PRO A 88 -42.06 4.11 22.72
N PHE A 89 -40.99 3.79 23.45
CA PHE A 89 -41.06 3.51 24.87
C PHE A 89 -41.39 4.75 25.69
N ARG A 90 -40.81 5.89 25.37
CA ARG A 90 -41.12 7.18 26.04
C ARG A 90 -42.59 7.58 25.81
N ASN A 91 -43.10 7.44 24.60
CA ASN A 91 -44.48 7.73 24.27
C ASN A 91 -45.44 6.82 25.07
N GLU A 92 -45.11 5.51 25.21
CA GLU A 92 -45.89 4.60 26.02
C GLU A 92 -45.93 4.97 27.52
N ILE A 93 -44.81 5.50 28.08
CA ILE A 93 -44.77 6.01 29.46
C ILE A 93 -45.69 7.23 29.60
N VAL A 94 -45.67 8.17 28.66
CA VAL A 94 -46.56 9.34 28.66
C VAL A 94 -48.02 8.93 28.57
N ASP A 95 -48.35 7.94 27.75
CA ASP A 95 -49.71 7.41 27.66
C ASP A 95 -50.14 6.73 28.97
N LEU A 96 -49.24 5.96 29.60
CA LEU A 96 -49.50 5.37 30.92
C LEU A 96 -49.69 6.42 32.00
N GLU A 97 -48.93 7.51 31.99
CA GLU A 97 -49.11 8.63 32.92
C GLU A 97 -50.50 9.26 32.77
N ASN A 98 -50.93 9.51 31.52
CA ASN A 98 -52.29 10.01 31.26
C ASN A 98 -53.37 9.07 31.79
N VAL A 99 -53.20 7.73 31.66
CA VAL A 99 -54.13 6.75 32.22
C VAL A 99 -54.14 6.79 33.72
N VAL A 100 -52.97 6.84 34.38
CA VAL A 100 -52.85 6.90 35.87
C VAL A 100 -53.41 8.22 36.44
N LEU A 101 -53.32 9.33 35.72
CA LEU A 101 -53.90 10.62 36.13
C LEU A 101 -55.41 10.62 36.00
N ASN A 102 -55.96 9.94 35.02
CA ASN A 102 -57.42 9.85 34.80
C ASN A 102 -58.09 8.82 35.75
N ASP A 103 -57.41 7.72 36.09
CA ASP A 103 -57.94 6.66 36.93
C ASP A 103 -56.97 6.35 38.09
N SER A 104 -57.33 6.76 39.32
CA SER A 104 -56.55 6.56 40.54
C SER A 104 -56.44 5.09 40.99
N TYR A 105 -57.23 4.17 40.42
CA TYR A 105 -57.27 2.77 40.80
C TYR A 105 -56.52 1.84 39.83
N THR A 106 -55.68 2.40 38.93
CA THR A 106 -54.90 1.62 38.01
C THR A 106 -53.97 0.63 38.72
N PRO A 107 -53.98 -0.67 38.36
CA PRO A 107 -53.11 -1.64 39.01
C PRO A 107 -51.68 -1.59 38.46
N LEU A 108 -50.70 -1.88 39.31
CA LEU A 108 -49.28 -1.97 38.90
C LEU A 108 -49.03 -3.03 37.79
N SER A 109 -49.88 -4.07 37.77
CA SER A 109 -49.82 -5.11 36.73
C SER A 109 -50.08 -4.56 35.32
N LEU A 110 -50.89 -3.49 35.16
CA LEU A 110 -51.12 -2.84 33.86
C LEU A 110 -49.83 -2.17 33.38
N ILE A 111 -49.12 -1.45 34.25
CA ILE A 111 -47.83 -0.83 33.91
C ILE A 111 -46.83 -1.89 33.48
N LEU A 112 -46.69 -2.99 34.25
CA LEU A 112 -45.78 -4.07 33.91
C LEU A 112 -46.15 -4.70 32.56
N CYS A 113 -47.44 -4.97 32.29
CA CYS A 113 -47.90 -5.58 31.05
C CYS A 113 -47.53 -4.71 29.81
N ARG A 114 -47.68 -3.39 29.91
CA ARG A 114 -47.34 -2.45 28.82
C ARG A 114 -45.86 -2.32 28.59
N VAL A 115 -45.05 -2.29 29.68
CA VAL A 115 -43.60 -2.08 29.60
C VAL A 115 -42.85 -3.38 29.31
N GLN A 116 -43.44 -4.55 29.63
CA GLN A 116 -42.80 -5.86 29.45
C GLN A 116 -42.39 -6.15 28.00
N LYS A 117 -43.08 -5.62 26.99
CA LYS A 117 -42.76 -5.81 25.58
C LYS A 117 -41.37 -5.26 25.21
N TYR A 118 -40.86 -4.25 25.96
CA TYR A 118 -39.55 -3.64 25.69
C TYR A 118 -38.36 -4.36 26.34
N ILE A 119 -38.60 -5.37 27.23
CA ILE A 119 -37.53 -6.09 27.92
C ILE A 119 -36.54 -6.73 26.94
N CYS A 120 -37.05 -7.32 25.84
CA CYS A 120 -36.20 -7.94 24.83
C CYS A 120 -35.34 -6.90 24.12
N LEU A 121 -35.90 -5.75 23.76
CA LEU A 121 -35.18 -4.63 23.16
C LEU A 121 -34.04 -4.15 24.06
N PHE A 122 -34.35 -3.87 25.34
CA PHE A 122 -33.33 -3.41 26.31
C PHE A 122 -32.24 -4.43 26.54
N SER A 123 -32.58 -5.73 26.52
CA SER A 123 -31.57 -6.78 26.66
C SER A 123 -30.62 -6.83 25.49
N VAL A 124 -31.11 -6.64 24.26
CA VAL A 124 -30.27 -6.57 23.04
C VAL A 124 -29.40 -5.29 23.03
N LEU A 125 -30.00 -4.14 23.39
CA LEU A 125 -29.23 -2.89 23.44
C LEU A 125 -28.12 -2.96 24.51
N ASN A 126 -28.42 -3.51 25.70
CA ASN A 126 -27.40 -3.71 26.75
C ASN A 126 -26.33 -4.72 26.33
N PHE A 127 -26.67 -5.74 25.54
CA PHE A 127 -25.70 -6.67 24.98
C PHE A 127 -24.75 -5.94 24.03
N ILE A 128 -25.28 -5.13 23.10
CA ILE A 128 -24.50 -4.32 22.16
C ILE A 128 -23.58 -3.33 22.91
N ILE A 129 -24.10 -2.63 23.92
CA ILE A 129 -23.32 -1.71 24.76
C ILE A 129 -22.16 -2.44 25.45
N LYS A 130 -22.46 -3.63 26.02
CA LYS A 130 -21.44 -4.46 26.66
C LYS A 130 -20.37 -4.92 25.67
N GLU A 131 -20.75 -5.31 24.47
CA GLU A 131 -19.83 -5.71 23.41
C GLU A 131 -18.93 -4.54 22.99
N ILE A 132 -19.49 -3.34 22.77
CA ILE A 132 -18.75 -2.13 22.45
C ILE A 132 -17.70 -1.81 23.53
N ARG A 133 -18.09 -1.87 24.82
CA ARG A 133 -17.18 -1.57 25.92
C ARG A 133 -16.10 -2.63 26.12
N THR A 134 -16.43 -3.91 25.97
CA THR A 134 -15.46 -5.01 26.20
C THR A 134 -14.44 -5.13 25.08
N GLN A 135 -14.83 -4.85 23.86
CA GLN A 135 -13.96 -4.98 22.67
C GLN A 135 -13.39 -3.64 22.19
N ASN A 136 -13.70 -2.52 22.87
CA ASN A 136 -13.33 -1.16 22.44
C ASN A 136 -13.66 -0.91 20.97
N ILE A 137 -14.87 -1.29 20.53
CA ILE A 137 -15.29 -1.14 19.14
C ILE A 137 -15.55 0.35 18.86
N HIS A 138 -14.90 0.88 17.84
CA HIS A 138 -15.08 2.25 17.36
C HIS A 138 -15.11 2.32 15.83
N GLY A 139 -15.60 3.45 15.29
CA GLY A 139 -15.62 3.73 13.86
C GLY A 139 -16.46 2.73 13.04
N CYS A 140 -16.01 2.40 11.85
CA CYS A 140 -16.72 1.50 10.93
C CYS A 140 -16.97 0.08 11.49
N LYS A 141 -16.23 -0.38 12.51
CA LYS A 141 -16.51 -1.66 13.19
C LYS A 141 -17.87 -1.68 13.87
N LEU A 142 -18.39 -0.53 14.29
CA LEU A 142 -19.74 -0.44 14.86
C LEU A 142 -20.80 -0.93 13.88
N LEU A 143 -20.65 -0.63 12.59
CA LEU A 143 -21.53 -1.13 11.55
C LEU A 143 -21.55 -2.65 11.47
N GLN A 144 -20.40 -3.31 11.65
CA GLN A 144 -20.31 -4.76 11.69
C GLN A 144 -21.06 -5.34 12.90
N CYS A 145 -20.85 -4.77 14.08
CA CYS A 145 -21.52 -5.20 15.32
C CYS A 145 -23.05 -5.09 15.17
N LEU A 146 -23.54 -3.96 14.65
CA LEU A 146 -24.96 -3.76 14.41
C LEU A 146 -25.52 -4.71 13.35
N HIS A 147 -24.80 -4.92 12.25
CA HIS A 147 -25.23 -5.80 11.17
C HIS A 147 -25.34 -7.26 11.62
N GLN A 148 -24.44 -7.74 12.46
CA GLN A 148 -24.51 -9.09 13.03
C GLN A 148 -25.76 -9.29 13.88
N ASN A 149 -26.22 -8.26 14.57
CA ASN A 149 -27.41 -8.31 15.41
C ASN A 149 -28.73 -8.10 14.63
N MET A 150 -28.69 -7.69 13.35
CA MET A 150 -29.89 -7.52 12.53
C MET A 150 -30.68 -8.81 12.22
N HIS A 151 -30.05 -9.96 12.37
CA HIS A 151 -30.70 -11.26 12.07
C HIS A 151 -31.72 -11.72 13.14
N ILE A 152 -32.02 -10.86 14.10
CA ILE A 152 -33.05 -11.15 15.12
C ILE A 152 -34.43 -11.07 14.49
N GLY A 153 -35.21 -12.16 14.58
CA GLY A 153 -36.52 -12.30 13.96
C GLY A 153 -37.67 -11.52 14.60
N ILE A 154 -37.42 -10.74 15.67
CA ILE A 154 -38.43 -9.96 16.38
C ILE A 154 -38.59 -8.61 15.69
N PRO A 155 -39.80 -8.27 15.14
CA PRO A 155 -39.98 -7.09 14.28
C PRO A 155 -39.70 -5.77 15.01
N GLU A 156 -40.03 -5.68 16.28
CA GLU A 156 -39.81 -4.47 17.10
C GLU A 156 -38.31 -4.18 17.28
N ILE A 157 -37.51 -5.22 17.57
CA ILE A 157 -36.06 -5.11 17.71
C ILE A 157 -35.43 -4.79 16.36
N LYS A 158 -35.88 -5.44 15.30
CA LYS A 158 -35.41 -5.20 13.95
C LYS A 158 -35.60 -3.74 13.54
N SER A 159 -36.81 -3.18 13.78
CA SER A 159 -37.10 -1.77 13.48
C SER A 159 -36.23 -0.81 14.28
N ALA A 160 -35.93 -1.13 15.56
CA ALA A 160 -35.02 -0.33 16.39
C ALA A 160 -33.58 -0.38 15.85
N LEU A 161 -33.09 -1.57 15.50
CA LEU A 161 -31.74 -1.75 14.91
C LEU A 161 -31.62 -1.07 13.55
N GLU A 162 -32.64 -1.11 12.70
CA GLU A 162 -32.69 -0.41 11.42
C GLU A 162 -32.52 1.10 11.60
N LYS A 163 -33.18 1.71 12.60
CA LYS A 163 -33.00 3.13 12.91
C LYS A 163 -31.58 3.44 13.37
N MET A 164 -31.01 2.61 14.23
CA MET A 164 -29.63 2.77 14.70
C MET A 164 -28.64 2.67 13.57
N ILE A 165 -28.78 1.66 12.71
CA ILE A 165 -27.93 1.48 11.52
C ILE A 165 -28.06 2.67 10.57
N TYR A 166 -29.27 3.15 10.33
CA TYR A 166 -29.51 4.32 9.49
C TYR A 166 -28.74 5.55 9.98
N CYS A 167 -28.77 5.86 11.28
CA CYS A 167 -28.01 6.98 11.86
C CYS A 167 -26.50 6.81 11.65
N VAL A 168 -25.96 5.62 11.90
CA VAL A 168 -24.53 5.33 11.74
C VAL A 168 -24.13 5.34 10.25
N HIS A 169 -24.98 4.80 9.36
CA HIS A 169 -24.77 4.86 7.90
C HIS A 169 -24.74 6.31 7.37
N THR A 170 -25.47 7.22 8.01
CA THR A 170 -25.44 8.64 7.60
C THR A 170 -24.02 9.23 7.72
N VAL A 171 -23.30 8.91 8.79
CA VAL A 171 -21.90 9.33 8.94
C VAL A 171 -21.00 8.63 7.91
N PHE A 172 -21.19 7.34 7.73
CA PHE A 172 -20.44 6.54 6.74
C PHE A 172 -20.61 7.11 5.31
N TYR A 173 -21.85 7.36 4.86
CA TYR A 173 -22.10 7.93 3.53
C TYR A 173 -21.60 9.36 3.40
N LYS A 174 -21.61 10.15 4.46
CA LYS A 174 -21.05 11.51 4.44
C LYS A 174 -19.54 11.48 4.20
N GLN A 175 -18.80 10.64 4.92
CA GLN A 175 -17.36 10.45 4.70
C GLN A 175 -17.08 9.85 3.31
N MET A 176 -17.88 8.87 2.88
CA MET A 176 -17.78 8.25 1.57
C MET A 176 -18.01 9.28 0.45
N THR A 177 -19.01 10.13 0.57
CA THR A 177 -19.31 11.17 -0.42
C THR A 177 -18.17 12.18 -0.53
N SER A 178 -17.62 12.62 0.62
CA SER A 178 -16.47 13.51 0.65
C SER A 178 -15.24 12.89 -0.03
N TRP A 179 -15.00 11.60 0.20
CA TRP A 179 -13.90 10.87 -0.44
C TRP A 179 -14.10 10.66 -1.94
N LEU A 180 -15.31 10.20 -2.36
CA LEU A 180 -15.60 9.86 -3.75
C LEU A 180 -15.82 11.06 -4.66
N LEU A 181 -16.28 12.19 -4.16
CA LEU A 181 -16.51 13.39 -4.99
C LEU A 181 -15.34 14.37 -4.94
N TYR A 182 -14.72 14.53 -3.78
CA TYR A 182 -13.71 15.58 -3.57
C TYR A 182 -12.32 15.04 -3.25
N GLY A 183 -12.16 13.74 -3.01
CA GLY A 183 -10.88 13.16 -2.59
C GLY A 183 -10.42 13.65 -1.22
N HIS A 184 -11.33 14.24 -0.44
CA HIS A 184 -11.04 14.81 0.87
C HIS A 184 -11.65 13.94 1.97
N LEU A 185 -10.86 13.59 2.98
CA LEU A 185 -11.32 12.81 4.12
C LEU A 185 -11.07 13.62 5.40
N GLU A 186 -12.16 14.11 5.99
CA GLU A 186 -12.15 14.71 7.32
C GLU A 186 -12.45 13.63 8.36
N ASP A 187 -11.42 13.00 8.88
CA ASP A 187 -11.53 11.98 9.92
C ASP A 187 -10.57 12.27 11.06
N MET A 188 -11.02 13.13 11.99
CA MET A 188 -10.23 13.53 13.17
C MET A 188 -9.99 12.37 14.14
N TYR A 189 -10.89 11.36 14.16
CA TYR A 189 -10.87 10.26 15.13
C TYR A 189 -10.35 8.95 14.55
N ASN A 190 -9.91 8.95 13.29
CA ASN A 190 -9.43 7.74 12.58
C ASN A 190 -10.45 6.59 12.59
N GLU A 191 -11.71 6.89 12.35
CA GLU A 191 -12.83 5.96 12.39
C GLU A 191 -13.16 5.28 11.07
N PHE A 192 -12.75 5.90 9.96
CA PHE A 192 -13.01 5.39 8.61
C PHE A 192 -12.03 4.27 8.24
N PHE A 193 -12.40 3.41 7.31
CA PHE A 193 -11.55 2.30 6.87
C PHE A 193 -10.38 2.74 5.94
N ILE A 194 -10.40 3.97 5.43
CA ILE A 194 -9.27 4.59 4.72
C ILE A 194 -8.61 5.57 5.69
N LYS A 195 -7.31 5.41 5.92
CA LYS A 195 -6.55 6.28 6.82
C LYS A 195 -5.34 6.87 6.11
N LYS A 196 -4.99 8.09 6.51
CA LYS A 196 -3.72 8.70 6.14
C LYS A 196 -2.63 8.08 6.99
N THR A 197 -1.58 7.54 6.35
CA THR A 197 -0.42 6.98 7.05
C THR A 197 0.30 8.11 7.76
N SER A 198 0.45 8.01 9.09
CA SER A 198 1.19 9.00 9.86
C SER A 198 2.67 9.01 9.43
N GLU A 199 3.32 10.18 9.50
CA GLU A 199 4.72 10.37 9.11
C GLU A 199 5.69 9.42 9.83
N GLU A 200 5.34 8.92 11.01
CA GLU A 200 6.12 7.93 11.76
C GLU A 200 6.17 6.54 11.09
N GLN A 201 5.08 6.11 10.44
CA GLN A 201 5.07 4.82 9.72
C GLN A 201 5.68 4.95 8.33
N THR A 202 5.52 6.10 7.69
CA THR A 202 6.23 6.42 6.43
C THR A 202 7.73 6.47 6.65
N SER A 203 8.19 6.86 7.85
CA SER A 203 9.61 6.86 8.21
C SER A 203 10.20 5.45 8.35
N LEU A 204 9.43 4.46 8.71
CA LEU A 204 9.88 3.05 8.76
C LEU A 204 9.94 2.40 7.37
N ILE A 205 9.01 2.77 6.47
CA ILE A 205 9.01 2.27 5.08
C ILE A 205 10.02 3.04 4.21
N LEU A 206 10.30 4.31 4.54
CA LEU A 206 11.26 5.19 3.88
C LEU A 206 12.58 5.33 4.65
N ALA A 207 12.77 4.66 5.79
CA ALA A 207 14.01 4.71 6.56
C ALA A 207 15.21 4.19 5.77
N ASP A 208 15.00 3.33 4.77
CA ASP A 208 16.00 2.98 3.77
C ASP A 208 16.32 4.11 2.79
N ASN A 209 15.58 5.23 2.79
CA ASN A 209 15.69 6.31 1.81
C ASN A 209 15.81 7.73 2.44
N LYS A 210 15.97 7.86 3.75
CA LYS A 210 15.98 9.18 4.43
C LYS A 210 17.25 10.04 4.24
N ASN A 211 18.24 9.58 3.48
CA ASN A 211 19.46 10.34 3.26
C ASN A 211 19.38 11.14 1.96
N ASN A 212 19.14 12.43 2.10
CA ASN A 212 19.24 13.50 1.09
C ASN A 212 17.98 13.83 0.30
N VAL A 213 17.06 14.51 0.94
CA VAL A 213 16.07 15.34 0.25
C VAL A 213 16.44 16.80 0.44
N VAL A 214 17.10 17.37 -0.55
CA VAL A 214 16.96 18.81 -0.82
C VAL A 214 15.54 18.96 -1.38
N GLU A 215 14.65 19.41 -0.53
CA GLU A 215 13.24 19.63 -0.84
C GLU A 215 13.08 20.69 -1.93
N SER A 216 12.82 20.25 -3.15
CA SER A 216 12.14 21.11 -4.10
C SER A 216 10.65 21.02 -3.81
N THR A 217 9.98 22.16 -3.69
CA THR A 217 8.57 22.35 -3.33
C THR A 217 7.57 21.55 -4.19
N ASN A 218 8.00 20.99 -5.32
CA ASN A 218 7.19 20.17 -6.21
C ASN A 218 7.07 18.68 -5.78
N THR A 219 7.83 18.23 -4.77
CA THR A 219 7.78 16.82 -4.32
C THR A 219 6.76 16.57 -3.21
N LYS A 220 6.34 17.61 -2.47
CA LYS A 220 5.30 17.48 -1.43
C LYS A 220 3.93 17.11 -1.99
N PHE A 221 3.58 17.58 -3.19
CA PHE A 221 2.27 17.31 -3.80
C PHE A 221 2.09 15.87 -4.31
N ASN A 222 3.19 15.15 -4.57
CA ASN A 222 3.13 13.76 -5.05
C ASN A 222 3.09 12.72 -3.91
N SER A 223 3.44 13.11 -2.69
CA SER A 223 3.39 12.20 -1.54
C SER A 223 1.96 12.02 -1.02
N ASP A 224 1.17 13.09 -0.98
CA ASP A 224 -0.15 13.11 -0.34
C ASP A 224 -1.13 12.07 -0.89
N MET A 225 -1.03 11.71 -2.18
CA MET A 225 -1.90 10.71 -2.81
C MET A 225 -1.63 9.29 -2.30
N TRP A 226 -0.35 8.95 -2.03
CA TRP A 226 0.06 7.61 -1.63
C TRP A 226 0.02 7.38 -0.11
N ASP A 227 -0.23 8.45 0.65
CA ASP A 227 -0.29 8.40 2.10
C ASP A 227 -1.56 7.71 2.63
N TYR A 228 -2.55 7.41 1.78
CA TYR A 228 -3.79 6.76 2.18
C TYR A 228 -3.73 5.25 1.97
N ASN A 229 -4.09 4.50 3.02
CA ASN A 229 -4.14 3.04 3.02
C ASN A 229 -5.47 2.52 3.56
N VAL A 230 -5.90 1.34 3.06
CA VAL A 230 -7.07 0.62 3.59
C VAL A 230 -6.69 -0.14 4.84
N GLN A 231 -7.36 0.13 5.95
CA GLN A 231 -7.27 -0.66 7.16
C GLN A 231 -8.33 -1.78 7.14
N VAL A 232 -7.88 -3.00 6.90
CA VAL A 232 -8.75 -4.18 6.84
C VAL A 232 -9.48 -4.41 8.16
N ASP A 233 -8.84 -4.07 9.29
CA ASP A 233 -9.41 -4.23 10.62
C ASP A 233 -10.64 -3.35 10.89
N MET A 234 -10.76 -2.21 10.22
CA MET A 234 -11.88 -1.28 10.34
C MET A 234 -12.97 -1.52 9.28
N LEU A 235 -12.71 -2.41 8.32
CA LEU A 235 -13.64 -2.68 7.22
C LEU A 235 -14.81 -3.54 7.71
N PRO A 236 -16.08 -3.10 7.51
CA PRO A 236 -17.25 -3.92 7.79
C PRO A 236 -17.24 -5.23 6.99
N SER A 237 -17.62 -6.34 7.60
CA SER A 237 -17.55 -7.68 6.98
C SER A 237 -18.38 -7.85 5.70
N TYR A 238 -19.41 -7.04 5.50
CA TYR A 238 -20.22 -7.04 4.29
C TYR A 238 -19.60 -6.28 3.11
N ILE A 239 -18.56 -5.46 3.35
CA ILE A 239 -17.78 -4.79 2.29
C ILE A 239 -16.55 -5.64 1.98
N ARG A 240 -16.44 -6.11 0.73
CA ARG A 240 -15.28 -6.91 0.32
C ARG A 240 -14.01 -6.05 0.24
N PRO A 241 -12.83 -6.60 0.59
CA PRO A 241 -11.56 -5.86 0.46
C PRO A 241 -11.29 -5.35 -0.96
N SER A 242 -11.73 -6.09 -1.99
CA SER A 242 -11.63 -5.64 -3.39
C SER A 242 -12.44 -4.38 -3.68
N LEU A 243 -13.60 -4.22 -3.03
CA LEU A 243 -14.42 -3.02 -3.15
C LEU A 243 -13.78 -1.84 -2.41
N ALA A 244 -13.21 -2.09 -1.23
CA ALA A 244 -12.49 -1.07 -0.47
C ALA A 244 -11.26 -0.53 -1.24
N THR A 245 -10.50 -1.41 -1.93
CA THR A 245 -9.41 -0.98 -2.80
C THR A 245 -9.90 -0.18 -4.02
N LYS A 246 -11.05 -0.52 -4.62
CA LYS A 246 -11.67 0.29 -5.68
C LYS A 246 -11.99 1.71 -5.16
N ILE A 247 -12.59 1.82 -3.98
CA ILE A 247 -12.94 3.11 -3.35
C ILE A 247 -11.68 3.93 -3.08
N LEU A 248 -10.62 3.30 -2.55
CA LEU A 248 -9.33 3.96 -2.34
C LEU A 248 -8.77 4.52 -3.65
N THR A 249 -8.73 3.70 -4.71
CA THR A 249 -8.20 4.09 -6.02
C THR A 249 -8.98 5.25 -6.64
N ILE A 250 -10.30 5.27 -6.50
CA ILE A 250 -11.15 6.38 -6.97
C ILE A 250 -10.72 7.69 -6.29
N GLY A 251 -10.66 7.71 -4.96
CA GLY A 251 -10.27 8.92 -4.23
C GLY A 251 -8.84 9.37 -4.53
N GLN A 252 -7.89 8.45 -4.61
CA GLN A 252 -6.52 8.75 -5.02
C GLN A 252 -6.46 9.39 -6.41
N THR A 253 -7.27 8.90 -7.34
CA THR A 253 -7.36 9.47 -8.70
C THR A 253 -7.94 10.87 -8.68
N ILE A 254 -8.94 11.13 -7.84
CA ILE A 254 -9.54 12.46 -7.68
C ILE A 254 -8.53 13.44 -7.07
N ILE A 255 -7.78 13.04 -6.04
CA ILE A 255 -6.71 13.86 -5.46
C ILE A 255 -5.67 14.22 -6.53
N MET A 256 -5.31 13.26 -7.38
CA MET A 256 -4.38 13.49 -8.49
C MET A 256 -4.91 14.53 -9.49
N PHE A 257 -6.18 14.45 -9.86
CA PHE A 257 -6.81 15.43 -10.74
C PHE A 257 -6.94 16.82 -10.09
N GLY A 258 -7.26 16.89 -8.79
CA GLY A 258 -7.30 18.13 -8.03
C GLY A 258 -5.94 18.84 -7.91
N ASN A 259 -4.85 18.08 -8.04
CA ASN A 259 -3.48 18.58 -8.03
C ASN A 259 -2.90 18.82 -9.43
N ASP A 260 -3.74 18.99 -10.46
CA ASP A 260 -3.28 19.27 -11.83
C ASP A 260 -2.45 20.56 -11.88
N PRO A 261 -1.15 20.48 -12.26
CA PRO A 261 -0.29 21.66 -12.31
C PRO A 261 -0.72 22.69 -13.39
N ARG A 262 -1.57 22.30 -14.32
CA ARG A 262 -2.08 23.17 -15.39
C ARG A 262 -3.15 24.12 -14.87
N GLN A 263 -4.05 23.64 -14.00
CA GLN A 263 -5.06 24.48 -13.36
C GLN A 263 -4.44 25.58 -12.49
N LYS A 264 -3.26 25.34 -11.90
CA LYS A 264 -2.55 26.32 -11.06
C LYS A 264 -1.91 27.47 -11.86
N LYS A 265 -1.67 27.31 -13.18
CA LYS A 265 -1.10 28.36 -14.03
C LYS A 265 -2.16 29.35 -14.53
N ASP A 266 -3.41 28.94 -14.61
CA ASP A 266 -4.51 29.77 -15.13
C ASP A 266 -5.20 30.61 -14.05
N PHE A 267 -4.81 30.47 -12.77
CA PHE A 267 -5.33 31.32 -11.67
C PHE A 267 -4.96 32.82 -11.76
N ALA A 268 -4.24 33.22 -12.80
CA ALA A 268 -3.94 34.64 -13.03
C ALA A 268 -5.05 35.42 -13.80
N ILE A 269 -6.12 34.74 -14.23
CA ILE A 269 -7.25 35.37 -14.91
C ILE A 269 -8.52 35.07 -14.13
N GLU A 270 -9.07 36.12 -13.55
CA GLU A 270 -10.32 36.15 -12.80
C GLU A 270 -11.46 35.50 -13.59
N ASN A 271 -12.32 34.74 -12.90
CA ASN A 271 -13.57 34.12 -13.35
C ASN A 271 -13.44 32.70 -13.93
N GLN A 272 -13.09 31.73 -13.08
CA GLN A 272 -13.49 30.37 -13.39
C GLN A 272 -14.19 29.72 -12.19
N THR A 273 -15.45 29.39 -12.40
CA THR A 273 -16.17 28.35 -11.66
C THR A 273 -15.23 27.15 -11.54
N GLU A 274 -14.96 26.71 -10.32
CA GLU A 274 -14.23 25.47 -10.04
C GLU A 274 -14.89 24.35 -10.85
N THR A 275 -14.32 24.03 -12.01
CA THR A 275 -14.80 22.91 -12.82
C THR A 275 -14.41 21.65 -12.07
N SER A 276 -15.34 21.13 -11.28
CA SER A 276 -15.15 19.82 -10.66
C SER A 276 -14.87 18.78 -11.76
N ILE A 277 -14.08 17.79 -11.43
CA ILE A 277 -13.73 16.67 -12.33
C ILE A 277 -14.99 16.05 -12.95
N TRP A 278 -16.07 16.06 -12.20
CA TRP A 278 -17.36 15.48 -12.57
C TRP A 278 -18.19 16.35 -13.53
N GLY A 279 -17.89 17.66 -13.66
CA GLY A 279 -18.67 18.60 -14.45
C GLY A 279 -20.16 18.57 -14.09
N ASP A 280 -21.04 18.50 -15.10
CA ASP A 280 -22.49 18.46 -14.89
C ASP A 280 -23.01 17.20 -14.19
N LYS A 281 -22.19 16.13 -14.09
CA LYS A 281 -22.57 14.86 -13.47
C LYS A 281 -22.38 14.83 -11.94
N GLU A 282 -21.74 15.84 -11.35
CA GLU A 282 -21.47 15.87 -9.91
C GLU A 282 -22.75 15.76 -9.08
N TYR A 283 -23.76 16.55 -9.45
CA TYR A 283 -25.05 16.55 -8.76
C TYR A 283 -25.78 15.21 -8.92
N GLU A 284 -25.70 14.58 -10.09
CA GLU A 284 -26.28 13.24 -10.33
C GLU A 284 -25.66 12.19 -9.42
N TYR A 285 -24.33 12.17 -9.32
CA TYR A 285 -23.62 11.24 -8.46
C TYR A 285 -23.87 11.50 -6.96
N PHE A 286 -23.94 12.78 -6.56
CA PHE A 286 -24.33 13.12 -5.20
C PHE A 286 -25.73 12.60 -4.86
N LEU A 287 -26.70 12.77 -5.77
CA LEU A 287 -28.06 12.25 -5.57
C LEU A 287 -28.09 10.71 -5.50
N LYS A 288 -27.30 10.01 -6.29
CA LYS A 288 -27.20 8.54 -6.23
C LYS A 288 -26.72 8.09 -4.85
N LEU A 289 -25.66 8.70 -4.31
CA LEU A 289 -25.17 8.40 -2.96
C LEU A 289 -26.18 8.75 -1.87
N GLN A 290 -26.89 9.88 -2.01
CA GLN A 290 -27.94 10.29 -1.09
C GLN A 290 -29.15 9.34 -1.13
N ASN A 291 -29.51 8.80 -2.28
CA ASN A 291 -30.59 7.81 -2.40
C ASN A 291 -30.20 6.50 -1.72
N LEU A 292 -28.96 6.04 -1.89
CA LEU A 292 -28.45 4.87 -1.15
C LEU A 292 -28.47 5.09 0.36
N GLN A 293 -28.17 6.30 0.82
CA GLN A 293 -28.26 6.66 2.23
C GLN A 293 -29.68 6.58 2.79
N LYS A 294 -30.69 6.96 1.99
CA LYS A 294 -32.11 6.96 2.40
C LYS A 294 -32.71 5.57 2.52
N GLU A 295 -32.09 4.55 1.93
CA GLU A 295 -32.55 3.17 2.06
C GLU A 295 -32.38 2.65 3.48
N PRO A 296 -33.42 2.08 4.10
CA PRO A 296 -33.36 1.63 5.48
C PRO A 296 -32.45 0.39 5.64
N VAL A 297 -32.24 -0.37 4.58
CA VAL A 297 -31.39 -1.56 4.55
C VAL A 297 -30.25 -1.34 3.58
N PHE A 298 -29.02 -1.59 4.02
CA PHE A 298 -27.84 -1.49 3.16
C PHE A 298 -27.91 -2.50 1.99
N ASN A 299 -28.07 -1.99 0.77
CA ASN A 299 -28.08 -2.79 -0.45
C ASN A 299 -26.66 -2.84 -1.06
N ILE A 300 -25.94 -3.92 -0.79
CA ILE A 300 -24.56 -4.10 -1.26
C ILE A 300 -24.47 -4.12 -2.79
N ILE A 301 -25.49 -4.64 -3.49
CA ILE A 301 -25.46 -4.78 -4.95
C ILE A 301 -25.56 -3.41 -5.62
N GLU A 302 -26.48 -2.56 -5.16
CA GLU A 302 -26.62 -1.20 -5.69
C GLU A 302 -25.45 -0.31 -5.31
N PHE A 303 -24.93 -0.50 -4.08
CA PHE A 303 -23.71 0.18 -3.66
C PHE A 303 -22.51 -0.20 -4.55
N GLU A 304 -22.27 -1.49 -4.78
CA GLU A 304 -21.18 -1.94 -5.67
C GLU A 304 -21.36 -1.43 -7.09
N ARG A 305 -22.60 -1.43 -7.61
CA ARG A 305 -22.90 -0.89 -8.93
C ARG A 305 -22.60 0.60 -9.05
N THR A 306 -23.01 1.39 -8.06
CA THR A 306 -22.69 2.84 -8.06
C THR A 306 -21.21 3.11 -7.99
N ILE A 307 -20.46 2.36 -7.18
CA ILE A 307 -18.98 2.47 -7.13
C ILE A 307 -18.36 2.10 -8.48
N ASP A 308 -18.86 1.07 -9.14
CA ASP A 308 -18.37 0.67 -10.47
C ASP A 308 -18.69 1.73 -11.55
N GLU A 309 -19.84 2.43 -11.47
CA GLU A 309 -20.16 3.57 -12.34
C GLU A 309 -19.20 4.75 -12.11
N PHE A 310 -18.89 5.08 -10.84
CA PHE A 310 -17.86 6.09 -10.51
C PHE A 310 -16.52 5.71 -11.11
N LYS A 311 -16.10 4.47 -10.89
CA LYS A 311 -14.83 3.95 -11.36
C LYS A 311 -14.74 4.02 -12.89
N GLN A 312 -15.78 3.61 -13.60
CA GLN A 312 -15.80 3.65 -15.07
C GLN A 312 -15.65 5.08 -15.59
N CYS A 313 -16.39 6.04 -15.04
CA CYS A 313 -16.31 7.43 -15.47
C CYS A 313 -14.89 8.00 -15.27
N ILE A 314 -14.29 7.78 -14.10
CA ILE A 314 -12.92 8.23 -13.81
C ILE A 314 -11.91 7.55 -14.72
N THR A 315 -12.07 6.25 -14.97
CA THR A 315 -11.14 5.48 -15.80
C THR A 315 -11.16 5.94 -17.26
N GLU A 316 -12.35 6.30 -17.79
CA GLU A 316 -12.49 6.87 -19.13
C GLU A 316 -11.83 8.25 -19.25
N LEU A 317 -12.01 9.13 -18.23
CA LEU A 317 -11.34 10.41 -18.17
C LEU A 317 -9.83 10.25 -18.10
N LEU A 318 -9.35 9.37 -17.22
CA LEU A 318 -7.93 9.10 -17.05
C LEU A 318 -7.30 8.53 -18.32
N TRP A 319 -8.00 7.63 -19.02
CA TRP A 319 -7.54 7.11 -20.32
C TRP A 319 -7.32 8.24 -21.33
N ARG A 320 -8.32 9.11 -21.49
CA ARG A 320 -8.23 10.23 -22.43
C ARG A 320 -7.02 11.12 -22.14
N VAL A 321 -6.89 11.54 -20.90
CA VAL A 321 -5.80 12.42 -20.48
C VAL A 321 -4.43 11.72 -20.58
N ALA A 322 -4.32 10.46 -20.18
CA ALA A 322 -3.06 9.72 -20.22
C ALA A 322 -2.57 9.45 -21.66
N VAL A 323 -3.49 9.11 -22.56
CA VAL A 323 -3.12 8.74 -23.96
C VAL A 323 -2.95 9.97 -24.83
N GLU A 324 -3.91 10.91 -24.79
CA GLU A 324 -3.91 12.07 -25.68
C GLU A 324 -2.94 13.17 -25.21
N GLU A 325 -2.90 13.45 -23.92
CA GLU A 325 -2.13 14.59 -23.40
C GLU A 325 -0.75 14.20 -22.89
N ALA A 326 -0.64 13.11 -22.11
CA ALA A 326 0.63 12.68 -21.52
C ALA A 326 1.47 11.76 -22.44
N GLN A 327 0.97 11.42 -23.62
CA GLN A 327 1.67 10.59 -24.59
C GLN A 327 2.25 9.30 -23.95
N LEU A 328 1.40 8.55 -23.26
CA LEU A 328 1.75 7.36 -22.46
C LEU A 328 2.76 6.43 -23.16
N VAL A 329 2.56 6.13 -24.46
CA VAL A 329 3.43 5.22 -25.21
C VAL A 329 4.85 5.77 -25.33
N GLN A 330 5.00 7.08 -25.49
CA GLN A 330 6.34 7.71 -25.57
C GLN A 330 7.04 7.67 -24.20
N GLN A 331 6.29 7.89 -23.11
CA GLN A 331 6.85 7.83 -21.76
C GLN A 331 7.27 6.40 -21.38
N LEU A 332 6.50 5.38 -21.75
CA LEU A 332 6.88 3.98 -21.59
C LEU A 332 8.13 3.61 -22.39
N LYS A 333 8.27 4.16 -23.61
CA LYS A 333 9.48 4.00 -24.40
C LYS A 333 10.68 4.66 -23.74
N LEU A 334 10.52 5.86 -23.17
CA LEU A 334 11.60 6.51 -22.41
C LEU A 334 12.01 5.67 -21.20
N VAL A 335 11.05 5.13 -20.45
CA VAL A 335 11.34 4.23 -19.32
C VAL A 335 12.10 2.99 -19.79
N LYS A 336 11.72 2.38 -20.91
CA LYS A 336 12.46 1.28 -21.53
C LYS A 336 13.89 1.69 -21.88
N ASP A 337 14.05 2.82 -22.56
CA ASP A 337 15.34 3.29 -23.05
C ASP A 337 16.32 3.60 -21.90
N PHE A 338 15.83 4.12 -20.76
CA PHE A 338 16.67 4.54 -19.64
C PHE A 338 16.74 3.52 -18.50
N PHE A 339 15.62 3.05 -17.96
CA PHE A 339 15.65 2.10 -16.84
C PHE A 339 16.01 0.68 -17.26
N LEU A 340 15.56 0.26 -18.44
CA LEU A 340 15.84 -1.09 -18.97
C LEU A 340 17.07 -1.14 -19.89
N MET A 341 17.80 -0.02 -19.98
CA MET A 341 19.00 0.10 -20.80
C MET A 341 18.75 -0.26 -22.29
N GLY A 342 17.56 0.09 -22.82
CA GLY A 342 17.21 -0.17 -24.21
C GLY A 342 18.18 0.50 -25.20
N ARG A 343 18.80 1.63 -24.82
CA ARG A 343 19.90 2.26 -25.56
C ARG A 343 21.24 1.84 -25.00
N GLY A 344 21.71 0.68 -25.40
CA GLY A 344 22.98 0.13 -24.94
C GLY A 344 24.21 0.94 -25.30
N ASP A 345 24.20 1.66 -26.42
CA ASP A 345 25.23 2.59 -26.90
C ASP A 345 25.43 3.79 -25.93
N LEU A 346 24.33 4.40 -25.49
CA LEU A 346 24.34 5.48 -24.50
C LEU A 346 24.97 5.01 -23.19
N PHE A 347 24.54 3.84 -22.69
CA PHE A 347 25.05 3.32 -21.42
C PHE A 347 26.50 2.84 -21.51
N LEU A 348 26.95 2.40 -22.67
CA LEU A 348 28.37 2.10 -22.91
C LEU A 348 29.22 3.36 -22.69
N GLU A 349 28.85 4.48 -23.29
CA GLU A 349 29.58 5.73 -23.13
C GLU A 349 29.42 6.30 -21.72
N PHE A 350 28.23 6.19 -21.14
CA PHE A 350 27.99 6.58 -19.75
C PHE A 350 28.90 5.83 -18.76
N ILE A 351 28.98 4.50 -18.87
CA ILE A 351 29.85 3.67 -18.02
C ILE A 351 31.31 4.09 -18.19
N ARG A 352 31.75 4.32 -19.44
CA ARG A 352 33.11 4.75 -19.75
C ARG A 352 33.47 6.08 -19.08
N LEU A 353 32.55 7.05 -19.11
CA LEU A 353 32.78 8.39 -18.54
C LEU A 353 32.70 8.36 -17.00
N THR A 354 31.87 7.51 -16.42
CA THR A 354 31.60 7.49 -14.97
C THR A 354 32.44 6.50 -14.21
N ALA A 355 33.15 5.57 -14.86
CA ALA A 355 33.93 4.51 -14.21
C ALA A 355 34.92 5.06 -13.15
N HIS A 356 35.59 6.15 -13.46
CA HIS A 356 36.60 6.75 -12.55
C HIS A 356 35.98 7.41 -11.30
N VAL A 357 34.71 7.83 -11.39
CA VAL A 357 33.96 8.44 -10.28
C VAL A 357 33.29 7.36 -9.43
N LEU A 358 32.61 6.41 -10.07
CA LEU A 358 31.83 5.37 -9.40
C LEU A 358 32.66 4.29 -8.71
N ASN A 359 33.94 4.13 -9.10
CA ASN A 359 34.87 3.22 -8.43
C ASN A 359 35.40 3.78 -7.08
N LYS A 360 35.22 5.08 -6.83
CA LYS A 360 35.58 5.73 -5.59
C LYS A 360 34.41 5.78 -4.61
N PRO A 361 34.64 5.93 -3.31
CA PRO A 361 33.57 6.15 -2.36
C PRO A 361 32.80 7.44 -2.70
N PRO A 362 31.47 7.45 -2.54
CA PRO A 362 30.64 8.58 -2.92
C PRO A 362 30.91 9.82 -2.07
N THR A 363 30.96 10.97 -2.72
CA THR A 363 31.11 12.28 -2.11
C THR A 363 29.93 13.18 -2.45
N ASN A 364 29.74 14.31 -1.77
CA ASN A 364 28.65 15.25 -2.01
C ASN A 364 28.58 15.76 -3.47
N HIS A 365 29.69 15.72 -4.20
CA HIS A 365 29.77 16.17 -5.60
C HIS A 365 29.56 15.04 -6.61
N THR A 366 29.61 13.78 -6.18
CA THR A 366 29.51 12.61 -7.05
C THR A 366 28.24 12.61 -7.89
N SER A 367 27.09 12.95 -7.31
CA SER A 367 25.82 13.04 -8.05
C SER A 367 25.84 14.09 -9.15
N ARG A 368 26.49 15.24 -8.93
CA ARG A 368 26.65 16.30 -9.93
C ARG A 368 27.55 15.85 -11.09
N ASP A 369 28.68 15.22 -10.77
CA ASP A 369 29.66 14.78 -11.77
C ASP A 369 29.06 13.69 -12.68
N ILE A 370 28.25 12.79 -12.11
CA ILE A 370 27.54 11.76 -12.87
C ILE A 370 26.49 12.36 -13.79
N ASN A 371 25.71 13.34 -13.33
CA ASN A 371 24.73 14.02 -14.17
C ASN A 371 25.43 14.79 -15.31
N LEU A 372 26.55 15.40 -15.08
CA LEU A 372 27.37 16.01 -16.14
C LEU A 372 27.87 14.96 -17.15
N ALA A 373 28.40 13.83 -16.70
CA ALA A 373 28.81 12.74 -17.56
C ALA A 373 27.64 12.18 -18.38
N PHE A 374 26.47 12.08 -17.80
CA PHE A 374 25.24 11.65 -18.48
C PHE A 374 24.83 12.64 -19.58
N GLN A 375 24.84 13.93 -19.31
CA GLN A 375 24.58 14.96 -20.32
C GLN A 375 25.60 14.95 -21.47
N ILE A 376 26.88 14.70 -21.17
CA ILE A 376 27.93 14.57 -22.18
C ILE A 376 27.67 13.34 -23.06
N ALA A 377 27.29 12.19 -22.44
CA ALA A 377 26.95 10.97 -23.17
C ALA A 377 25.74 11.16 -24.09
N LEU A 378 24.67 11.83 -23.61
CA LEU A 378 23.49 12.15 -24.41
C LEU A 378 23.83 13.04 -25.61
N ARG A 379 24.62 14.10 -25.42
CA ARG A 379 25.05 14.98 -26.49
C ARG A 379 25.91 14.26 -27.53
N LYS A 380 26.82 13.39 -27.06
CA LYS A 380 27.71 12.61 -27.99
C LYS A 380 26.93 11.65 -28.88
N MET A 381 25.81 11.13 -28.37
CA MET A 381 24.91 10.25 -29.15
C MET A 381 23.87 11.01 -29.97
N HIS A 382 24.04 12.34 -30.15
CA HIS A 382 23.11 13.21 -30.89
C HIS A 382 21.66 13.12 -30.45
N LEU A 383 21.46 12.76 -29.18
CA LEU A 383 20.16 12.75 -28.52
C LEU A 383 19.86 14.16 -28.00
N ASN A 384 19.43 15.05 -28.89
CA ASN A 384 19.02 16.40 -28.53
C ASN A 384 17.59 16.44 -27.98
N ASP A 385 17.11 15.34 -27.40
CA ASP A 385 15.82 15.29 -26.71
C ASP A 385 15.95 16.04 -25.37
N GLU A 386 15.73 17.35 -25.41
CA GLU A 386 15.69 18.20 -24.21
C GLU A 386 14.76 17.61 -23.14
N ASN A 387 13.67 16.99 -23.56
CA ASN A 387 12.72 16.32 -22.69
C ASN A 387 13.35 15.15 -21.89
N ALA A 388 14.28 14.41 -22.48
CA ALA A 388 14.95 13.30 -21.79
C ALA A 388 15.96 13.81 -20.75
N MET A 389 16.67 14.92 -21.05
CA MET A 389 17.63 15.53 -20.11
C MET A 389 16.96 16.07 -18.86
N ASP A 390 15.76 16.64 -19.00
CA ASP A 390 15.02 17.24 -17.89
C ASP A 390 14.22 16.22 -17.08
N SER A 391 13.98 15.03 -17.66
CA SER A 391 13.16 13.98 -17.05
C SER A 391 13.94 13.03 -16.16
N PHE A 392 15.25 12.84 -16.40
CA PHE A 392 16.08 11.86 -15.70
C PHE A 392 17.27 12.49 -15.00
N ASN A 393 17.43 12.17 -13.71
CA ASN A 393 18.55 12.62 -12.89
C ASN A 393 19.12 11.45 -12.07
N PHE A 394 20.44 11.36 -11.97
CA PHE A 394 21.12 10.40 -11.13
C PHE A 394 21.35 10.96 -9.73
N ILE A 395 21.09 10.16 -8.72
CA ILE A 395 21.35 10.47 -7.31
C ILE A 395 22.12 9.32 -6.71
N ILE A 396 23.15 9.64 -5.94
CA ILE A 396 23.88 8.69 -5.11
C ILE A 396 23.78 9.18 -3.66
N PRO A 397 23.17 8.40 -2.76
CA PRO A 397 23.16 8.72 -1.35
C PRO A 397 24.59 8.69 -0.79
N VAL A 398 24.94 9.68 0.01
CA VAL A 398 26.20 9.72 0.72
C VAL A 398 25.96 9.11 2.11
N PRO A 399 26.69 8.07 2.53
CA PRO A 399 26.52 7.49 3.86
C PRO A 399 26.88 8.53 4.92
N THR A 400 25.96 8.81 5.82
CA THR A 400 26.20 9.64 7.00
C THR A 400 26.80 8.78 8.11
N LYS A 401 27.64 9.38 8.99
CA LYS A 401 28.29 8.62 10.08
C LYS A 401 27.34 7.92 11.03
N GLU A 402 26.11 8.43 11.16
CA GLU A 402 25.06 7.81 11.96
C GLU A 402 24.56 6.47 11.40
N THR A 403 24.65 6.26 10.07
CA THR A 403 24.32 4.99 9.43
C THR A 403 25.42 3.94 9.54
N GLU A 404 26.69 4.38 9.62
CA GLU A 404 27.82 3.48 9.85
C GLU A 404 27.79 2.89 11.28
N ASP A 405 27.43 3.70 12.28
CA ASP A 405 27.32 3.26 13.68
C ASP A 405 26.13 2.32 13.91
N ALA A 406 24.99 2.55 13.24
CA ALA A 406 23.81 1.68 13.31
C ALA A 406 24.01 0.31 12.61
N GLU A 407 24.82 0.26 11.54
CA GLU A 407 25.20 -0.98 10.88
C GLU A 407 26.19 -1.81 11.71
N ILE A 408 27.04 -1.17 12.53
CA ILE A 408 28.00 -1.84 13.41
C ILE A 408 27.29 -2.53 14.58
N GLU A 409 26.23 -1.92 15.13
CA GLU A 409 25.46 -2.50 16.24
C GLU A 409 24.55 -3.65 15.81
N SER A 410 24.06 -3.66 14.56
CA SER A 410 23.17 -4.73 14.05
C SER A 410 23.91 -5.98 13.53
N THR A 411 25.22 -5.95 13.36
CA THR A 411 26.04 -7.00 12.73
C THR A 411 26.70 -7.98 13.69
N GLU A 412 26.47 -7.92 15.01
CA GLU A 412 27.12 -8.82 15.96
C GLU A 412 26.54 -10.25 16.01
N PHE A 413 25.40 -10.55 15.38
CA PHE A 413 24.70 -11.84 15.57
C PHE A 413 24.29 -12.61 14.33
N THR A 414 24.64 -12.23 13.12
CA THR A 414 24.32 -13.02 11.92
C THR A 414 25.57 -13.29 11.08
N ASP A 415 25.70 -14.53 10.62
CA ASP A 415 26.78 -15.04 9.77
C ASP A 415 27.23 -13.99 8.73
N LYS A 416 28.48 -13.54 8.86
CA LYS A 416 29.15 -12.63 7.92
C LYS A 416 29.24 -13.27 6.53
N GLU A 417 28.14 -13.28 5.78
CA GLU A 417 28.24 -13.35 4.31
C GLU A 417 29.00 -12.10 3.89
N ARG A 418 30.21 -12.26 3.35
CA ARG A 418 31.02 -11.16 2.84
C ARG A 418 30.21 -10.37 1.83
N GLU A 419 29.65 -9.23 2.24
CA GLU A 419 28.94 -8.31 1.36
C GLU A 419 29.87 -7.84 0.24
N ASP A 420 29.30 -7.65 -0.96
CA ASP A 420 30.07 -7.22 -2.12
C ASP A 420 30.69 -5.84 -1.89
N PRO A 421 32.01 -5.68 -1.94
CA PRO A 421 32.65 -4.38 -1.79
C PRO A 421 32.21 -3.39 -2.88
N ILE A 422 31.66 -3.84 -4.01
CA ILE A 422 31.16 -3.00 -5.10
C ILE A 422 29.71 -2.59 -4.87
N GLU A 423 28.90 -3.39 -4.15
CA GLU A 423 27.56 -2.96 -3.75
C GLU A 423 27.60 -1.75 -2.78
N LYS A 424 28.67 -1.61 -1.99
CA LYS A 424 28.91 -0.44 -1.11
C LYS A 424 29.56 0.75 -1.83
N ARG A 425 30.03 0.58 -3.07
CA ARG A 425 30.55 1.67 -3.89
C ARG A 425 29.42 2.30 -4.73
N GLY A 426 29.73 3.40 -5.39
CA GLY A 426 28.76 4.17 -6.19
C GLY A 426 27.93 3.35 -7.18
N TRP A 427 28.45 2.22 -7.70
CA TRP A 427 27.73 1.33 -8.61
C TRP A 427 26.51 0.64 -7.98
N GLY A 428 26.58 0.27 -6.72
CA GLY A 428 25.44 -0.37 -6.03
C GLY A 428 24.43 0.62 -5.47
N MET A 429 24.85 1.86 -5.26
CA MET A 429 24.03 2.91 -4.63
C MET A 429 23.35 3.86 -5.61
N ILE A 430 23.65 3.75 -6.91
CA ILE A 430 23.11 4.64 -7.94
C ILE A 430 21.60 4.51 -8.04
N ILE A 431 20.91 5.64 -8.03
CA ILE A 431 19.47 5.75 -8.17
C ILE A 431 19.17 6.64 -9.37
N LEU A 432 18.37 6.15 -10.31
CA LEU A 432 17.87 6.94 -11.40
C LEU A 432 16.50 7.53 -11.00
N LYS A 433 16.45 8.84 -10.81
CA LYS A 433 15.22 9.56 -10.50
C LYS A 433 14.53 9.98 -11.79
N TYR A 434 13.28 9.58 -11.94
CA TYR A 434 12.44 9.95 -13.07
C TYR A 434 11.39 10.97 -12.62
N LYS A 435 11.30 12.10 -13.34
CA LYS A 435 10.26 13.10 -13.13
C LYS A 435 9.00 12.66 -13.88
N VAL A 436 8.11 12.01 -13.16
CA VAL A 436 6.86 11.51 -13.72
C VAL A 436 6.00 12.68 -14.19
N ILE A 437 5.50 12.59 -15.41
CA ILE A 437 4.59 13.57 -15.99
C ILE A 437 3.17 13.27 -15.49
N TRP A 438 2.43 14.30 -15.10
CA TRP A 438 1.03 14.18 -14.79
C TRP A 438 0.25 13.71 -16.05
N PRO A 439 -0.68 12.74 -16.00
CA PRO A 439 -1.25 12.04 -14.85
C PRO A 439 -0.66 10.65 -14.58
N LEU A 440 0.55 10.34 -15.09
CA LEU A 440 1.13 8.99 -15.08
C LEU A 440 1.61 8.51 -13.70
N HIS A 441 1.39 9.28 -12.64
CA HIS A 441 1.78 8.91 -11.27
C HIS A 441 1.10 7.63 -10.78
N LEU A 442 -0.12 7.31 -11.26
CA LEU A 442 -0.81 6.07 -10.94
C LEU A 442 -0.13 4.83 -11.54
N LEU A 443 0.54 5.00 -12.67
CA LEU A 443 1.30 3.93 -13.32
C LEU A 443 2.69 3.79 -12.70
N PHE A 444 3.39 4.92 -12.55
CA PHE A 444 4.74 5.01 -11.98
C PHE A 444 4.68 5.38 -10.49
N ASN A 445 4.10 4.50 -9.69
CA ASN A 445 4.06 4.67 -8.24
C ASN A 445 5.47 4.49 -7.62
N PRO A 446 5.72 4.95 -6.39
CA PRO A 446 7.03 4.83 -5.74
C PRO A 446 7.55 3.38 -5.66
N ALA A 447 6.66 2.40 -5.45
CA ALA A 447 7.03 0.99 -5.42
C ALA A 447 7.53 0.51 -6.80
N ALA A 448 6.80 0.82 -7.88
CA ALA A 448 7.22 0.48 -9.25
C ALA A 448 8.54 1.15 -9.62
N LEU A 449 8.76 2.43 -9.24
CA LEU A 449 10.03 3.12 -9.48
C LEU A 449 11.18 2.49 -8.69
N ASN A 450 10.95 1.98 -7.50
CA ASN A 450 11.96 1.24 -6.74
C ASN A 450 12.32 -0.09 -7.41
N ASP A 451 11.33 -0.82 -7.94
CA ASP A 451 11.55 -2.04 -8.70
C ASP A 451 12.35 -1.76 -9.99
N TYR A 452 12.01 -0.69 -10.71
CA TYR A 452 12.80 -0.23 -11.86
C TYR A 452 14.25 0.12 -11.48
N ASN A 453 14.46 0.78 -10.35
CA ASN A 453 15.80 1.10 -9.86
C ASN A 453 16.59 -0.15 -9.47
N THR A 454 15.94 -1.13 -8.86
CA THR A 454 16.58 -2.41 -8.51
C THR A 454 17.01 -3.16 -9.77
N LEU A 455 16.15 -3.20 -10.78
CA LEU A 455 16.44 -3.79 -12.09
C LEU A 455 17.56 -3.02 -12.79
N PHE A 456 17.51 -1.69 -12.81
CA PHE A 456 18.51 -0.83 -13.42
C PHE A 456 19.91 -1.08 -12.82
N ARG A 457 20.04 -1.10 -11.49
CA ARG A 457 21.31 -1.40 -10.81
C ARG A 457 21.87 -2.76 -11.20
N PHE A 458 21.01 -3.77 -11.27
CA PHE A 458 21.41 -5.13 -11.67
C PHE A 458 21.91 -5.16 -13.13
N LEU A 459 21.15 -4.59 -14.06
CA LEU A 459 21.52 -4.52 -15.47
C LEU A 459 22.81 -3.71 -15.69
N LEU A 460 22.95 -2.58 -14.99
CA LEU A 460 24.15 -1.75 -15.04
C LEU A 460 25.37 -2.52 -14.55
N ARG A 461 25.22 -3.32 -13.50
CA ARG A 461 26.28 -4.18 -12.96
C ARG A 461 26.74 -5.23 -13.97
N VAL A 462 25.79 -5.93 -14.60
CA VAL A 462 26.11 -6.93 -15.65
C VAL A 462 26.80 -6.26 -16.84
N LYS A 463 26.25 -5.11 -17.29
CA LYS A 463 26.83 -4.35 -18.43
C LYS A 463 28.24 -3.84 -18.14
N LYS A 464 28.48 -3.31 -16.94
CA LYS A 464 29.81 -2.91 -16.49
C LYS A 464 30.79 -4.07 -16.57
N THR A 465 30.45 -5.22 -16.00
CA THR A 465 31.32 -6.40 -16.01
C THR A 465 31.62 -6.87 -17.44
N GLN A 466 30.63 -6.82 -18.33
CA GLN A 466 30.81 -7.11 -19.75
C GLN A 466 31.84 -6.19 -20.38
N ILE A 467 31.72 -4.88 -20.16
CA ILE A 467 32.63 -3.87 -20.72
C ILE A 467 34.05 -4.05 -20.19
N ASP A 468 34.19 -4.30 -18.89
CA ASP A 468 35.51 -4.47 -18.26
C ASP A 468 36.23 -5.73 -18.81
N LEU A 469 35.51 -6.84 -19.00
CA LEU A 469 36.05 -8.03 -19.66
C LEU A 469 36.47 -7.78 -21.14
N TRP A 470 35.69 -7.02 -21.88
CA TRP A 470 36.04 -6.65 -23.26
C TRP A 470 37.22 -5.67 -23.32
N ASN A 471 37.33 -4.75 -22.34
CA ASN A 471 38.52 -3.88 -22.23
C ASN A 471 39.76 -4.71 -21.93
N LEU A 472 39.67 -5.67 -20.99
CA LEU A 472 40.77 -6.60 -20.71
C LEU A 472 41.16 -7.43 -21.94
N TRP A 473 40.16 -7.89 -22.72
CA TRP A 473 40.41 -8.56 -23.99
C TRP A 473 41.19 -7.66 -24.97
N SER A 474 40.78 -6.40 -25.11
CA SER A 474 41.45 -5.43 -25.96
C SER A 474 42.91 -5.19 -25.53
N GLU A 475 43.16 -5.01 -24.23
CA GLU A 475 44.50 -4.85 -23.68
C GLU A 475 45.38 -6.07 -23.95
N HIS A 476 44.82 -7.28 -23.83
CA HIS A 476 45.53 -8.50 -24.07
C HIS A 476 45.91 -8.68 -25.57
N MET A 477 45.11 -8.13 -26.48
CA MET A 477 45.43 -8.22 -27.94
C MET A 477 46.72 -7.46 -28.31
N TYR A 478 47.12 -6.46 -27.53
CA TYR A 478 48.36 -5.72 -27.77
C TYR A 478 49.60 -6.42 -27.17
N LYS A 479 49.44 -7.44 -26.32
CA LYS A 479 50.52 -8.19 -25.66
C LYS A 479 50.98 -9.34 -26.57
N LYS A 480 52.29 -9.47 -26.80
CA LYS A 480 52.87 -10.46 -27.73
C LYS A 480 52.86 -11.92 -27.25
N LYS A 481 52.86 -12.12 -25.95
CA LYS A 481 52.83 -13.43 -25.30
C LYS A 481 51.84 -13.40 -24.15
N ILE A 482 50.93 -14.34 -24.09
CA ILE A 482 49.93 -14.51 -23.04
C ILE A 482 49.84 -15.99 -22.68
N ASP A 483 49.70 -16.30 -21.39
CA ASP A 483 49.48 -17.68 -20.96
C ASP A 483 48.10 -18.19 -21.46
N ILE A 484 48.09 -19.45 -21.92
CA ILE A 484 46.89 -20.07 -22.48
C ILE A 484 45.75 -20.15 -21.45
N GLY A 485 46.11 -20.42 -20.20
CA GLY A 485 45.10 -20.50 -19.12
C GLY A 485 44.36 -19.18 -18.88
N VAL A 486 45.06 -18.06 -18.95
CA VAL A 486 44.42 -16.72 -18.82
C VAL A 486 43.46 -16.44 -19.97
N ILE A 487 43.90 -16.79 -21.23
CA ILE A 487 43.05 -16.63 -22.40
C ILE A 487 41.79 -17.49 -22.29
N GLN A 488 41.95 -18.72 -21.84
CA GLN A 488 40.84 -19.67 -21.73
C GLN A 488 39.83 -19.22 -20.65
N LEU A 489 40.30 -18.83 -19.47
CA LEU A 489 39.43 -18.33 -18.40
C LEU A 489 38.70 -17.05 -18.80
N ARG A 490 39.42 -16.07 -19.40
CA ARG A 490 38.83 -14.83 -19.91
C ARG A 490 37.73 -15.12 -20.94
N ASN A 491 37.99 -15.98 -21.90
CA ASN A 491 37.03 -16.26 -22.98
C ASN A 491 35.79 -17.01 -22.42
N ASN A 492 35.96 -17.89 -21.43
CA ASN A 492 34.87 -18.54 -20.74
C ASN A 492 33.99 -17.53 -19.99
N LEU A 493 34.60 -16.59 -19.28
CA LEU A 493 33.86 -15.53 -18.57
C LEU A 493 33.12 -14.61 -19.52
N ILE A 494 33.76 -14.17 -20.62
CA ILE A 494 33.12 -13.36 -21.68
C ILE A 494 31.90 -14.12 -22.21
N PHE A 495 32.08 -15.39 -22.60
CA PHE A 495 31.00 -16.21 -23.12
C PHE A 495 29.80 -16.29 -22.16
N ILE A 496 30.03 -16.51 -20.89
CA ILE A 496 28.96 -16.63 -19.90
C ILE A 496 28.24 -15.28 -19.71
N ILE A 497 29.00 -14.20 -19.54
CA ILE A 497 28.42 -12.86 -19.31
C ILE A 497 27.67 -12.34 -20.54
N ASP A 498 28.19 -12.56 -21.76
CA ASP A 498 27.53 -12.17 -23.00
C ASP A 498 26.21 -12.93 -23.19
N ASN A 499 26.17 -14.23 -22.91
CA ASN A 499 24.92 -15.00 -22.97
C ASN A 499 23.94 -14.60 -21.88
N LEU A 500 24.39 -14.27 -20.66
CA LEU A 500 23.54 -13.72 -19.61
C LEU A 500 22.96 -12.37 -20.02
N GLN A 501 23.78 -11.46 -20.54
CA GLN A 501 23.34 -10.16 -21.03
C GLN A 501 22.31 -10.28 -22.16
N TYR A 502 22.55 -11.18 -23.11
CA TYR A 502 21.62 -11.43 -24.21
C TYR A 502 20.28 -11.96 -23.69
N TYR A 503 20.30 -12.92 -22.77
CA TYR A 503 19.08 -13.45 -22.14
C TYR A 503 18.28 -12.33 -21.45
N LEU A 504 18.95 -11.51 -20.66
CA LEU A 504 18.28 -10.41 -19.93
C LEU A 504 17.64 -9.40 -20.90
N GLN A 505 18.39 -8.95 -21.92
CA GLN A 505 17.92 -7.90 -22.82
C GLN A 505 16.89 -8.40 -23.83
N VAL A 506 17.14 -9.54 -24.48
CA VAL A 506 16.33 -10.00 -25.61
C VAL A 506 15.22 -10.92 -25.14
N ASP A 507 15.57 -11.97 -24.39
CA ASP A 507 14.61 -13.01 -24.07
C ASP A 507 13.64 -12.57 -22.96
N VAL A 508 14.11 -11.72 -22.01
CA VAL A 508 13.28 -11.23 -20.92
C VAL A 508 12.70 -9.85 -21.23
N LEU A 509 13.55 -8.83 -21.31
CA LEU A 509 13.07 -7.45 -21.36
C LEU A 509 12.31 -7.12 -22.63
N GLU A 510 12.88 -7.43 -23.79
CA GLU A 510 12.24 -7.12 -25.09
C GLU A 510 10.97 -7.93 -25.31
N SER A 511 10.99 -9.22 -24.95
CA SER A 511 9.83 -10.11 -25.06
C SER A 511 8.69 -9.62 -24.17
N GLN A 512 8.93 -9.37 -22.86
CA GLN A 512 7.91 -8.92 -21.95
C GLN A 512 7.39 -7.52 -22.28
N TYR A 513 8.28 -6.62 -22.75
CA TYR A 513 7.86 -5.28 -23.20
C TYR A 513 6.93 -5.34 -24.40
N THR A 514 7.24 -6.19 -25.39
CA THR A 514 6.39 -6.38 -26.59
C THR A 514 5.01 -6.93 -26.21
N ILE A 515 4.94 -7.88 -25.26
CA ILE A 515 3.67 -8.40 -24.74
C ILE A 515 2.88 -7.28 -24.05
N MET A 516 3.52 -6.49 -23.21
CA MET A 516 2.89 -5.34 -22.54
C MET A 516 2.35 -4.33 -23.57
N GLU A 517 3.16 -3.95 -24.54
CA GLU A 517 2.79 -2.98 -25.59
C GLU A 517 1.61 -3.46 -26.43
N THR A 518 1.59 -4.75 -26.82
CA THR A 518 0.45 -5.34 -27.55
C THR A 518 -0.82 -5.35 -26.73
N ASN A 519 -0.74 -5.69 -25.45
CA ASN A 519 -1.87 -5.66 -24.54
C ASN A 519 -2.41 -4.23 -24.38
N MET A 520 -1.54 -3.24 -24.23
CA MET A 520 -1.93 -1.83 -24.10
C MET A 520 -2.59 -1.26 -25.35
N LYS A 521 -2.13 -1.66 -26.53
CA LYS A 521 -2.73 -1.21 -27.82
C LYS A 521 -4.13 -1.76 -28.03
N ASN A 522 -4.43 -2.93 -27.47
CA ASN A 522 -5.71 -3.62 -27.64
C ASN A 522 -6.78 -3.14 -26.66
N THR A 523 -6.44 -2.36 -25.64
CA THR A 523 -7.36 -1.91 -24.58
C THR A 523 -7.61 -0.41 -24.66
N ARG A 524 -8.82 0.00 -24.27
CA ARG A 524 -9.23 1.42 -24.12
C ARG A 524 -9.51 1.78 -22.68
N ASN A 525 -9.11 0.94 -21.74
CA ASN A 525 -9.34 1.12 -20.33
C ASN A 525 -8.01 1.32 -19.61
N PHE A 526 -7.87 2.39 -18.83
CA PHE A 526 -6.64 2.68 -18.10
C PHE A 526 -6.31 1.61 -17.05
N GLU A 527 -7.31 0.97 -16.46
CA GLU A 527 -7.09 -0.12 -15.50
C GLU A 527 -6.39 -1.33 -16.13
N ASP A 528 -6.74 -1.66 -17.36
CA ASP A 528 -6.10 -2.76 -18.08
C ASP A 528 -4.66 -2.41 -18.45
N VAL A 529 -4.38 -1.13 -18.74
CA VAL A 529 -3.00 -0.63 -18.90
C VAL A 529 -2.20 -0.80 -17.61
N GLN A 530 -2.79 -0.40 -16.48
CA GLN A 530 -2.13 -0.54 -15.18
C GLN A 530 -1.89 -2.00 -14.81
N LYS A 531 -2.85 -2.90 -15.09
CA LYS A 531 -2.67 -4.35 -14.93
C LYS A 531 -1.59 -4.89 -15.85
N ALA A 532 -1.59 -4.52 -17.13
CA ALA A 532 -0.56 -4.95 -18.09
C ALA A 532 0.84 -4.51 -17.63
N HIS A 533 0.98 -3.28 -17.14
CA HIS A 533 2.24 -2.76 -16.60
C HIS A 533 2.68 -3.49 -15.34
N SER A 534 1.76 -3.74 -14.39
CA SER A 534 2.09 -4.45 -13.15
C SER A 534 2.47 -5.91 -13.42
N ILE A 535 1.80 -6.61 -14.36
CA ILE A 535 2.14 -7.95 -14.80
C ILE A 535 3.51 -7.95 -15.48
N PHE A 536 3.79 -6.97 -16.34
CA PHE A 536 5.10 -6.80 -16.98
C PHE A 536 6.20 -6.69 -15.93
N LEU A 537 6.06 -5.79 -14.95
CA LEU A 537 7.07 -5.56 -13.93
C LEU A 537 7.28 -6.82 -13.05
N ALA A 538 6.20 -7.47 -12.63
CA ALA A 538 6.26 -8.71 -11.86
C ALA A 538 6.96 -9.84 -12.64
N ASN A 539 6.64 -10.01 -13.92
CA ASN A 539 7.28 -11.01 -14.78
C ASN A 539 8.77 -10.71 -14.97
N VAL A 540 9.12 -9.46 -15.24
CA VAL A 540 10.53 -9.06 -15.41
C VAL A 540 11.31 -9.29 -14.11
N MET A 541 10.79 -8.86 -12.94
CA MET A 541 11.44 -9.09 -11.65
C MET A 541 11.61 -10.59 -11.33
N SER A 542 10.63 -11.42 -11.68
CA SER A 542 10.70 -12.87 -11.52
C SER A 542 11.75 -13.50 -12.44
N GLN A 543 11.72 -13.17 -13.74
CA GLN A 543 12.60 -13.74 -14.77
C GLN A 543 14.05 -13.25 -14.68
N THR A 544 14.27 -12.07 -14.08
CA THR A 544 15.62 -11.56 -13.76
C THR A 544 16.14 -12.05 -12.40
N PHE A 545 15.38 -12.91 -11.69
CA PHE A 545 15.71 -13.48 -10.38
C PHE A 545 15.83 -12.47 -9.25
N LEU A 546 15.25 -11.28 -9.40
CA LEU A 546 15.29 -10.20 -8.41
C LEU A 546 14.12 -10.25 -7.42
N LEU A 547 13.08 -11.04 -7.72
CA LEU A 547 11.93 -11.19 -6.83
C LEU A 547 12.37 -11.78 -5.48
N GLY A 548 11.96 -11.16 -4.37
CA GLY A 548 12.32 -11.60 -3.02
C GLY A 548 13.68 -11.11 -2.51
N SER A 549 14.31 -10.16 -3.20
CA SER A 549 15.59 -9.58 -2.74
C SER A 549 15.50 -8.84 -1.40
N SER A 550 14.30 -8.39 -1.03
CA SER A 550 14.00 -7.68 0.22
C SER A 550 13.53 -8.58 1.38
N THR A 551 13.28 -9.87 1.12
CA THR A 551 12.87 -10.83 2.15
C THR A 551 14.00 -11.79 2.48
N GLU A 552 13.99 -12.40 3.69
CA GLU A 552 15.03 -13.32 4.19
C GLU A 552 15.29 -14.55 3.28
N ARG A 553 14.43 -14.84 2.32
CA ARG A 553 14.59 -15.89 1.32
C ARG A 553 15.14 -15.34 0.00
N LYS A 554 16.42 -15.00 -0.04
CA LYS A 554 17.10 -14.60 -1.28
C LYS A 554 17.03 -15.75 -2.31
N ASN A 555 16.67 -15.39 -3.57
CA ASN A 555 16.63 -16.35 -4.67
C ASN A 555 18.03 -16.99 -4.89
N PRO A 556 18.16 -18.33 -4.87
CA PRO A 556 19.47 -18.99 -4.98
C PRO A 556 20.16 -18.67 -6.32
N VAL A 557 19.41 -18.48 -7.41
CA VAL A 557 19.99 -18.11 -8.71
C VAL A 557 20.61 -16.71 -8.66
N ASN A 558 19.96 -15.76 -8.03
CA ASN A 558 20.50 -14.40 -7.85
C ASN A 558 21.82 -14.42 -7.07
N LYS A 559 21.89 -15.25 -6.00
CA LYS A 559 23.11 -15.40 -5.22
C LYS A 559 24.26 -15.96 -6.08
N LEU A 560 24.00 -16.95 -6.92
CA LEU A 560 24.99 -17.53 -7.82
C LEU A 560 25.44 -16.54 -8.90
N ILE A 561 24.53 -15.76 -9.47
CA ILE A 561 24.88 -14.71 -10.44
C ILE A 561 25.74 -13.63 -9.79
N LYS A 562 25.42 -13.20 -8.57
CA LYS A 562 26.26 -12.25 -7.84
C LYS A 562 27.65 -12.78 -7.57
N LEU A 563 27.79 -14.05 -7.18
CA LEU A 563 29.08 -14.71 -7.01
C LEU A 563 29.87 -14.79 -8.33
N LEU A 564 29.19 -15.05 -9.45
CA LEU A 564 29.80 -15.05 -10.76
C LEU A 564 30.34 -13.67 -11.14
N LEU A 565 29.59 -12.61 -10.90
CA LEU A 565 30.00 -11.23 -11.14
C LEU A 565 31.20 -10.83 -10.28
N ARG A 566 31.25 -11.28 -9.02
CA ARG A 566 32.43 -11.11 -8.13
C ARG A 566 33.66 -11.79 -8.69
N LEU A 567 33.51 -13.05 -9.10
CA LEU A 567 34.62 -13.79 -9.69
C LEU A 567 35.16 -13.08 -10.95
N CYS A 568 34.28 -12.49 -11.76
CA CYS A 568 34.71 -11.68 -12.91
C CYS A 568 35.54 -10.46 -12.45
N ASP A 569 35.10 -9.75 -11.41
CA ASP A 569 35.84 -8.59 -10.88
C ASP A 569 37.21 -8.98 -10.30
N ASP A 570 37.26 -10.07 -9.52
CA ASP A 570 38.50 -10.59 -8.96
C ASP A 570 39.48 -11.00 -10.07
N PHE A 571 38.98 -11.67 -11.12
CA PHE A 571 39.78 -12.02 -12.29
C PHE A 571 40.30 -10.76 -13.03
N ILE A 572 39.43 -9.76 -13.27
CA ILE A 572 39.84 -8.52 -13.95
C ILE A 572 40.93 -7.80 -13.15
N LEU A 573 40.74 -7.71 -11.81
CA LEU A 573 41.70 -7.06 -10.92
C LEU A 573 43.05 -7.78 -10.96
N GLN A 574 43.07 -9.10 -10.79
CA GLN A 574 44.27 -9.91 -10.78
C GLN A 574 44.96 -9.90 -12.15
N ALA A 575 44.21 -10.10 -13.25
CA ALA A 575 44.74 -10.11 -14.61
C ALA A 575 45.33 -8.76 -15.04
N SER A 576 44.88 -7.66 -14.44
CA SER A 576 45.48 -6.33 -14.66
C SER A 576 46.83 -6.15 -13.94
N MET A 577 47.04 -6.89 -12.84
CA MET A 577 48.27 -6.85 -12.03
C MET A 577 49.32 -7.84 -12.53
N TRP A 578 48.91 -8.94 -13.15
CA TRP A 578 49.81 -10.00 -13.57
C TRP A 578 50.64 -9.64 -14.80
N GLU A 579 51.92 -10.11 -14.83
CA GLU A 579 52.71 -10.11 -15.99
C GLU A 579 52.31 -11.28 -16.94
N VAL A 580 51.22 -11.10 -17.67
CA VAL A 580 50.46 -12.12 -18.39
C VAL A 580 51.34 -12.97 -19.35
N GLY A 581 52.57 -12.53 -19.65
CA GLY A 581 53.49 -13.27 -20.52
C GLY A 581 54.36 -14.29 -19.80
N ASN A 582 54.65 -14.12 -18.52
CA ASN A 582 55.46 -15.00 -17.69
C ASN A 582 54.87 -15.06 -16.28
N LEU A 583 53.83 -15.82 -16.06
CA LEU A 583 53.16 -16.00 -14.75
C LEU A 583 54.09 -16.67 -13.74
N ILE A 584 54.22 -16.10 -12.56
CA ILE A 584 54.91 -16.65 -11.40
C ILE A 584 54.11 -17.87 -10.86
N LEU A 585 54.74 -18.76 -10.13
CA LEU A 585 54.06 -19.95 -9.58
C LEU A 585 52.81 -19.62 -8.75
N THR A 586 52.89 -18.60 -7.92
CA THR A 586 51.74 -18.08 -7.13
C THR A 586 50.60 -17.60 -7.99
N GLU A 587 50.89 -16.86 -9.08
CA GLU A 587 49.87 -16.37 -10.02
C GLU A 587 49.19 -17.52 -10.80
N LYS A 588 49.96 -18.62 -11.09
CA LYS A 588 49.38 -19.83 -11.69
C LYS A 588 48.47 -20.59 -10.73
N GLU A 589 48.81 -20.64 -9.46
CA GLU A 589 47.96 -21.23 -8.42
C GLU A 589 46.69 -20.41 -8.26
N GLU A 590 46.77 -19.07 -8.22
CA GLU A 590 45.61 -18.17 -8.20
C GLU A 590 44.70 -18.35 -9.42
N LEU A 591 45.28 -18.45 -10.62
CA LEU A 591 44.56 -18.72 -11.86
C LEU A 591 43.84 -20.07 -11.79
N GLY A 592 44.51 -21.11 -11.23
CA GLY A 592 43.94 -22.43 -10.99
C GLY A 592 42.72 -22.35 -10.07
N THR A 593 42.86 -21.65 -8.93
CA THR A 593 41.76 -21.51 -7.97
C THR A 593 40.55 -20.76 -8.57
N LEU A 594 40.77 -19.71 -9.38
CA LEU A 594 39.71 -19.01 -10.08
C LEU A 594 39.01 -19.93 -11.14
N SER A 595 39.77 -20.74 -11.85
CA SER A 595 39.21 -21.69 -12.81
C SER A 595 38.36 -22.77 -12.14
N ASP A 596 38.82 -23.34 -11.01
CA ASP A 596 38.10 -24.33 -10.23
C ASP A 596 36.81 -23.74 -9.58
N THR A 597 36.89 -22.49 -9.10
CA THR A 597 35.71 -21.81 -8.57
C THR A 597 34.69 -21.52 -9.66
N LEU A 598 35.12 -21.14 -10.88
CA LEU A 598 34.21 -20.98 -12.02
C LEU A 598 33.51 -22.28 -12.38
N GLU A 599 34.26 -23.41 -12.48
CA GLU A 599 33.67 -24.73 -12.79
C GLU A 599 32.64 -25.15 -11.73
N SER A 600 32.94 -24.91 -10.48
CA SER A 600 32.03 -25.20 -9.36
C SER A 600 30.77 -24.35 -9.42
N LEU A 601 30.91 -23.03 -9.63
CA LEU A 601 29.80 -22.10 -9.76
C LEU A 601 28.91 -22.44 -10.97
N MET A 602 29.50 -22.76 -12.11
CA MET A 602 28.75 -23.13 -13.30
C MET A 602 27.99 -24.44 -13.13
N SER A 603 28.60 -25.44 -12.46
CA SER A 603 27.91 -26.68 -12.10
C SER A 603 26.70 -26.42 -11.22
N TRP A 604 26.84 -25.57 -10.19
CA TRP A 604 25.74 -25.23 -9.29
C TRP A 604 24.65 -24.41 -9.99
N LEU A 605 25.06 -23.44 -10.80
CA LEU A 605 24.14 -22.61 -11.58
C LEU A 605 23.31 -23.47 -12.54
N THR A 606 23.96 -24.35 -13.32
CA THR A 606 23.27 -25.22 -14.27
C THR A 606 22.30 -26.18 -13.57
N LYS A 607 22.70 -26.81 -12.44
CA LYS A 607 21.82 -27.66 -11.63
C LYS A 607 20.61 -26.90 -11.09
N THR A 608 20.84 -25.67 -10.63
CA THR A 608 19.77 -24.83 -10.06
C THR A 608 18.81 -24.37 -11.16
N LEU A 609 19.32 -23.96 -12.31
CA LEU A 609 18.53 -23.57 -13.48
C LEU A 609 17.69 -24.74 -14.01
N HIS A 610 18.24 -25.95 -14.10
CA HIS A 610 17.48 -27.14 -14.49
C HIS A 610 16.35 -27.45 -13.49
N ARG A 611 16.61 -27.30 -12.19
CA ARG A 611 15.59 -27.50 -11.14
C ARG A 611 14.45 -26.47 -11.26
N VAL A 612 14.76 -25.22 -11.54
CA VAL A 612 13.76 -24.16 -11.73
C VAL A 612 13.02 -24.37 -13.05
N HIS A 613 13.72 -24.75 -14.12
CA HIS A 613 13.11 -25.06 -15.43
C HIS A 613 12.09 -26.21 -15.34
N ALA A 614 12.33 -27.20 -14.46
CA ALA A 614 11.39 -28.31 -14.25
C ALA A 614 10.06 -27.87 -13.60
N GLN A 615 9.95 -26.63 -13.10
CA GLN A 615 8.71 -26.05 -12.57
C GLN A 615 7.90 -25.39 -13.70
N PRO A 616 6.56 -25.33 -13.60
CA PRO A 616 5.69 -24.73 -14.63
C PRO A 616 6.03 -23.27 -14.95
N SER A 617 6.58 -22.54 -13.97
CA SER A 617 6.99 -21.13 -14.13
C SER A 617 8.36 -20.96 -14.79
N GLY A 618 9.08 -22.02 -15.08
CA GLY A 618 10.47 -22.00 -15.53
C GLY A 618 10.69 -22.11 -17.03
N GLU A 619 9.64 -22.14 -17.86
CA GLU A 619 9.75 -22.31 -19.33
C GLU A 619 10.67 -21.28 -19.98
N HIS A 620 10.68 -20.03 -19.49
CA HIS A 620 11.53 -18.94 -19.99
C HIS A 620 13.04 -19.24 -19.87
N LEU A 621 13.44 -20.17 -18.99
CA LEU A 621 14.85 -20.55 -18.80
C LEU A 621 15.38 -21.50 -19.87
N ALA A 622 14.52 -22.09 -20.69
CA ALA A 622 14.91 -23.01 -21.73
C ALA A 622 15.95 -22.39 -22.68
N GLN A 623 15.77 -21.12 -23.05
CA GLN A 623 16.67 -20.39 -23.93
C GLN A 623 18.04 -20.13 -23.26
N LEU A 624 18.03 -19.74 -22.00
CA LEU A 624 19.28 -19.52 -21.25
C LEU A 624 20.06 -20.81 -21.09
N LEU A 625 19.41 -21.90 -20.70
CA LEU A 625 20.04 -23.22 -20.59
C LEU A 625 20.61 -23.71 -21.94
N LEU A 626 19.82 -23.54 -23.02
CA LEU A 626 20.26 -23.89 -24.37
C LEU A 626 21.53 -23.13 -24.76
N ARG A 627 21.63 -21.85 -24.43
CA ARG A 627 22.83 -21.04 -24.77
C ARG A 627 24.03 -21.37 -23.92
N LEU A 628 23.84 -21.53 -22.59
CA LEU A 628 24.94 -21.79 -21.68
C LEU A 628 25.52 -23.19 -21.85
N ASP A 629 24.69 -24.20 -22.14
CA ASP A 629 25.11 -25.61 -22.17
C ASP A 629 24.70 -26.33 -23.48
N PHE A 630 24.73 -25.62 -24.59
CA PHE A 630 24.38 -26.15 -25.93
C PHE A 630 25.11 -27.46 -26.27
N ASN A 631 26.40 -27.53 -26.00
CA ASN A 631 27.25 -28.70 -26.26
C ASN A 631 27.29 -29.69 -25.09
N ARG A 632 26.50 -29.44 -24.06
CA ARG A 632 26.56 -30.18 -22.79
C ARG A 632 27.96 -30.19 -22.17
N TRP A 633 28.71 -29.10 -22.38
CA TRP A 633 30.08 -28.98 -21.89
C TRP A 633 30.12 -28.99 -20.36
N PHE A 634 29.24 -28.20 -19.74
CA PHE A 634 29.13 -28.14 -18.29
C PHE A 634 28.41 -29.34 -17.71
N SER A 635 27.38 -29.91 -18.37
CA SER A 635 26.66 -31.10 -17.91
C SER A 635 27.47 -32.40 -18.05
N ARG A 636 28.41 -32.51 -19.01
CA ARG A 636 29.23 -33.70 -19.18
C ARG A 636 30.36 -33.83 -18.15
N LYS A 637 30.77 -32.71 -17.55
CA LYS A 637 31.77 -32.69 -16.47
C LYS A 637 31.15 -32.97 -15.10
N MET A 638 29.82 -33.06 -15.01
CA MET A 638 29.08 -33.48 -13.81
C MET A 638 28.96 -34.98 -13.71
#